data_aa47506ad5a52f0788173f65a0380e7d
#
_entry.id   aa47506ad5a52f0788173f65a0380e7d
#
_cell.length_a   1.000
_cell.length_b   1.000
_cell.length_c   1.000
_cell.angle_alpha   90.00
_cell.angle_beta   90.00
_cell.angle_gamma   90.00
#
_symmetry.space_group_name_H-M   'P 1'
#
loop_
_entity.id
_entity.type
_entity.pdbx_description
1 polymer ?
#
loop_
_entity_poly.entity_id
_entity_poly.type
_entity_poly.pdbx_seq_one_letter_code
_entity_poly.pdbx_strand_id
1 'polypeptide(L)'
;MAEQPRTGMLRVLCWLAALLWAALAAARIGILPGAAIPLPGDLAAILLAEAILPRLAAGLLAGAALALAATIFQEALRNPLAEPSTIGVSAGAYLALVLTARFAPELLPGWSGPVALGGASITGAAVLALAWRGRFSPLSLILAGLLIGLYCGSAGSVLSLLDFESLSRFSAWNAGSLVQNGWGGVAMMGPWLILACMAALLTARPFALIALGDEVARAAGIRVGSLRLFAFSLAVGLSAIAVAAVGVIGFVGLLAPQLARALGARRYASRLGLAPILGGLILSLADLLAQLLPSASEIPAGAITAALGSPLLLLLTRRVRSPSPADRLVETGGGWTGLYPAEAMPIALAVLVGLIFVSLAAGRGTEGWHLDLGETLAAVSPWRGPRLFAALGAGAALAVAGSLLQRLTNNPFASPELLGLGAGATFGIILLMLVAADYGRAERFIAAAGGAGAVLAALLAFGRRDGFSDERMLLAGIALATFSAAVTTALTSSGDPRLMGLIVWMSGSTYRAEASDAALLCGLALLTLAITLLLDRWLRLLPLGGSARALGLDHSRARGTILTIAALATGGAALIVGPFSFVGLLAPRIARLLGMRNPGCETAMAAIVGGGIMVVADWLGRNLLFPYDIPAGLLAALVGGPPLAFLILLNKAPHR
;
A
#
# COMPACT_ATOMS: atom_id res chain seq x y z
N MET A 1 -19.23 -28.45 16.40
CA MET A 1 -19.51 -27.94 17.78
C MET A 1 -18.28 -27.52 18.60
N ALA A 2 -17.08 -27.37 18.02
CA ALA A 2 -15.85 -27.03 18.78
C ALA A 2 -15.43 -25.54 18.72
N GLU A 3 -16.29 -24.61 18.26
CA GLU A 3 -15.94 -23.18 18.08
C GLU A 3 -16.33 -22.26 19.28
N GLN A 4 -17.02 -22.75 20.31
CA GLN A 4 -17.50 -21.90 21.41
C GLN A 4 -16.43 -21.32 22.36
N PRO A 5 -15.35 -22.03 22.75
CA PRO A 5 -14.42 -21.47 23.76
C PRO A 5 -13.58 -20.30 23.25
N ARG A 6 -13.30 -20.20 21.93
CA ARG A 6 -12.46 -19.15 21.37
C ARG A 6 -13.18 -17.83 21.09
N THR A 7 -14.49 -17.85 20.84
CA THR A 7 -15.31 -16.63 20.74
C THR A 7 -15.49 -15.98 22.11
N GLY A 8 -15.57 -16.77 23.17
CA GLY A 8 -15.58 -16.30 24.55
C GLY A 8 -14.32 -15.52 24.90
N MET A 9 -13.14 -16.07 24.58
CA MET A 9 -11.86 -15.41 24.83
C MET A 9 -11.73 -14.06 24.09
N LEU A 10 -12.17 -13.99 22.82
CA LEU A 10 -12.16 -12.73 22.07
C LEU A 10 -13.12 -11.69 22.66
N ARG A 11 -14.30 -12.10 23.13
CA ARG A 11 -15.23 -11.20 23.82
C ARG A 11 -14.59 -10.65 25.09
N VAL A 12 -13.96 -11.49 25.89
CA VAL A 12 -13.23 -11.06 27.09
C VAL A 12 -12.14 -10.06 26.75
N LEU A 13 -11.32 -10.33 25.71
CA LEU A 13 -10.28 -9.40 25.26
C LEU A 13 -10.86 -8.06 24.82
N CYS A 14 -11.99 -8.03 24.10
CA CYS A 14 -12.65 -6.77 23.72
C CYS A 14 -13.19 -6.01 24.94
N TRP A 15 -13.76 -6.70 25.94
CA TRP A 15 -14.17 -6.06 27.18
C TRP A 15 -12.98 -5.53 27.99
N LEU A 16 -11.87 -6.27 28.06
CA LEU A 16 -10.64 -5.81 28.69
C LEU A 16 -10.07 -4.58 27.97
N ALA A 17 -10.07 -4.58 26.64
CA ALA A 17 -9.65 -3.40 25.86
C ALA A 17 -10.54 -2.17 26.09
N ALA A 18 -11.86 -2.36 26.20
CA ALA A 18 -12.79 -1.29 26.52
C ALA A 18 -12.60 -0.76 27.95
N LEU A 19 -12.35 -1.64 28.91
CA LEU A 19 -12.04 -1.26 30.30
C LEU A 19 -10.69 -0.54 30.39
N LEU A 20 -9.67 -1.04 29.67
CA LEU A 20 -8.37 -0.36 29.60
C LEU A 20 -8.50 1.02 28.98
N TRP A 21 -9.27 1.15 27.89
CA TRP A 21 -9.56 2.46 27.29
C TRP A 21 -10.23 3.40 28.29
N ALA A 22 -11.26 2.93 29.01
CA ALA A 22 -11.96 3.74 29.99
C ALA A 22 -11.04 4.16 31.15
N ALA A 23 -10.17 3.25 31.65
CA ALA A 23 -9.21 3.56 32.69
C ALA A 23 -8.14 4.58 32.22
N LEU A 24 -7.59 4.40 31.03
CA LEU A 24 -6.60 5.35 30.47
C LEU A 24 -7.22 6.71 30.15
N ALA A 25 -8.44 6.75 29.62
CA ALA A 25 -9.16 7.99 29.37
C ALA A 25 -9.46 8.72 30.69
N ALA A 26 -9.94 8.01 31.71
CA ALA A 26 -10.18 8.59 33.04
C ALA A 26 -8.89 9.09 33.70
N ALA A 27 -7.79 8.32 33.59
CA ALA A 27 -6.47 8.74 34.08
C ALA A 27 -6.01 10.00 33.36
N ARG A 28 -6.16 10.08 32.04
CA ARG A 28 -5.76 11.26 31.25
C ARG A 28 -6.56 12.50 31.57
N ILE A 29 -7.86 12.34 31.82
CA ILE A 29 -8.75 13.43 32.28
C ILE A 29 -8.40 13.83 33.72
N GLY A 30 -8.09 12.86 34.59
CA GLY A 30 -7.81 13.10 36.01
C GLY A 30 -6.38 13.58 36.33
N ILE A 31 -5.39 13.38 35.45
CA ILE A 31 -3.99 13.77 35.68
C ILE A 31 -3.81 15.31 35.65
N LEU A 32 -4.65 16.05 34.93
CA LEU A 32 -4.54 17.52 34.84
C LEU A 32 -4.69 18.24 36.18
N PRO A 33 -5.60 17.84 37.10
CA PRO A 33 -5.68 18.46 38.42
C PRO A 33 -4.53 18.10 39.37
N GLY A 34 -3.78 17.04 39.07
CA GLY A 34 -2.69 16.52 39.90
C GLY A 34 -1.30 16.52 39.22
N ALA A 35 -1.13 17.26 38.10
CA ALA A 35 0.14 17.34 37.41
C ALA A 35 1.26 17.87 38.32
N ALA A 36 2.47 17.30 38.21
CA ALA A 36 3.66 17.70 39.00
C ALA A 36 4.04 19.19 38.83
N ILE A 37 3.54 19.85 37.79
CA ILE A 37 3.56 21.31 37.59
C ILE A 37 2.14 21.80 37.74
N PRO A 38 1.79 22.56 38.80
CA PRO A 38 0.46 23.11 38.99
C PRO A 38 0.17 24.12 37.87
N LEU A 39 -0.66 23.74 36.92
CA LEU A 39 -1.19 24.64 35.91
C LEU A 39 -2.25 25.55 36.57
N PRO A 40 -2.32 26.82 36.19
CA PRO A 40 -3.45 27.65 36.56
C PRO A 40 -4.77 26.95 36.24
N GLY A 41 -5.75 26.97 37.13
CA GLY A 41 -7.03 26.24 36.95
C GLY A 41 -7.71 26.48 35.61
N ASP A 42 -7.66 27.72 35.12
CA ASP A 42 -8.19 28.12 33.80
C ASP A 42 -7.47 27.43 32.64
N LEU A 43 -6.13 27.27 32.70
CA LEU A 43 -5.36 26.61 31.66
C LEU A 43 -5.63 25.09 31.62
N ALA A 44 -5.76 24.43 32.78
CA ALA A 44 -6.12 23.03 32.86
C ALA A 44 -7.53 22.77 32.29
N ALA A 45 -8.49 23.63 32.56
CA ALA A 45 -9.84 23.54 32.01
C ALA A 45 -9.86 23.74 30.49
N ILE A 46 -9.10 24.73 29.98
CA ILE A 46 -8.96 24.96 28.53
C ILE A 46 -8.32 23.75 27.83
N LEU A 47 -7.22 23.22 28.35
CA LEU A 47 -6.56 22.02 27.79
C LEU A 47 -7.49 20.82 27.79
N LEU A 48 -8.29 20.64 28.85
CA LEU A 48 -9.27 19.57 28.91
C LEU A 48 -10.35 19.74 27.85
N ALA A 49 -10.94 20.96 27.77
CA ALA A 49 -12.07 21.24 26.90
C ALA A 49 -11.69 21.31 25.41
N GLU A 50 -10.53 21.88 25.07
CA GLU A 50 -10.15 22.19 23.68
C GLU A 50 -9.10 21.24 23.07
N ALA A 51 -8.41 20.43 23.89
CA ALA A 51 -7.41 19.51 23.38
C ALA A 51 -7.73 18.05 23.71
N ILE A 52 -7.93 17.69 24.99
CA ILE A 52 -8.04 16.29 25.42
C ILE A 52 -9.38 15.68 25.05
N LEU A 53 -10.50 16.33 25.37
CA LEU A 53 -11.83 15.81 25.05
C LEU A 53 -12.07 15.75 23.53
N PRO A 54 -11.74 16.79 22.73
CA PRO A 54 -11.83 16.69 21.28
C PRO A 54 -10.95 15.58 20.69
N ARG A 55 -9.73 15.37 21.20
CA ARG A 55 -8.82 14.29 20.75
C ARG A 55 -9.43 12.91 21.01
N LEU A 56 -9.98 12.64 22.18
CA LEU A 56 -10.67 11.38 22.49
C LEU A 56 -11.89 11.17 21.59
N ALA A 57 -12.71 12.20 21.41
CA ALA A 57 -13.88 12.15 20.55
C ALA A 57 -13.50 11.94 19.07
N ALA A 58 -12.47 12.62 18.58
CA ALA A 58 -11.94 12.46 17.24
C ALA A 58 -11.45 11.02 16.99
N GLY A 59 -10.74 10.43 17.96
CA GLY A 59 -10.30 9.02 17.88
C GLY A 59 -11.46 8.05 17.75
N LEU A 60 -12.51 8.22 18.56
CA LEU A 60 -13.71 7.38 18.50
C LEU A 60 -14.46 7.55 17.18
N LEU A 61 -14.71 8.80 16.74
CA LEU A 61 -15.48 9.07 15.52
C LEU A 61 -14.71 8.71 14.25
N ALA A 62 -13.42 9.07 14.16
CA ALA A 62 -12.61 8.74 12.99
C ALA A 62 -12.42 7.21 12.85
N GLY A 63 -12.13 6.52 13.95
CA GLY A 63 -12.05 5.06 13.95
C GLY A 63 -13.36 4.40 13.55
N ALA A 64 -14.50 4.91 14.03
CA ALA A 64 -15.82 4.43 13.64
C ALA A 64 -16.12 4.70 12.15
N ALA A 65 -15.77 5.89 11.64
CA ALA A 65 -15.95 6.27 10.24
C ALA A 65 -15.13 5.38 9.29
N LEU A 66 -13.85 5.18 9.59
CA LEU A 66 -12.97 4.32 8.79
C LEU A 66 -13.41 2.85 8.81
N ALA A 67 -13.85 2.34 9.95
CA ALA A 67 -14.36 0.97 10.08
C ALA A 67 -15.69 0.78 9.34
N LEU A 68 -16.59 1.76 9.38
CA LEU A 68 -17.84 1.75 8.62
C LEU A 68 -17.58 1.78 7.13
N ALA A 69 -16.72 2.72 6.67
CA ALA A 69 -16.33 2.83 5.27
C ALA A 69 -15.72 1.52 4.75
N ALA A 70 -14.80 0.93 5.51
CA ALA A 70 -14.20 -0.35 5.15
C ALA A 70 -15.21 -1.50 5.14
N THR A 71 -16.18 -1.52 6.07
CA THR A 71 -17.24 -2.53 6.07
C THR A 71 -18.08 -2.44 4.80
N ILE A 72 -18.40 -1.22 4.36
CA ILE A 72 -19.12 -0.97 3.10
C ILE A 72 -18.30 -1.39 1.89
N PHE A 73 -17.00 -1.01 1.83
CA PHE A 73 -16.10 -1.41 0.75
C PHE A 73 -15.93 -2.93 0.64
N GLN A 74 -15.69 -3.60 1.77
CA GLN A 74 -15.49 -5.05 1.80
C GLN A 74 -16.72 -5.81 1.28
N GLU A 75 -17.92 -5.32 1.57
CA GLU A 75 -19.15 -5.93 1.07
C GLU A 75 -19.38 -5.61 -0.40
N ALA A 76 -19.24 -4.34 -0.82
CA ALA A 76 -19.45 -3.90 -2.19
C ALA A 76 -18.46 -4.54 -3.16
N LEU A 77 -17.20 -4.69 -2.76
CA LEU A 77 -16.12 -5.26 -3.56
C LEU A 77 -15.93 -6.76 -3.35
N ARG A 78 -16.64 -7.37 -2.41
CA ARG A 78 -16.45 -8.77 -1.99
C ARG A 78 -14.99 -9.10 -1.69
N ASN A 79 -14.26 -8.13 -1.20
CA ASN A 79 -12.85 -8.26 -0.89
C ASN A 79 -12.61 -7.89 0.58
N PRO A 80 -12.20 -8.83 1.43
CA PRO A 80 -11.94 -8.57 2.84
C PRO A 80 -10.75 -7.64 3.09
N LEU A 81 -9.95 -7.37 2.07
CA LEU A 81 -8.78 -6.48 2.11
C LEU A 81 -9.10 -5.05 1.68
N ALA A 82 -10.33 -4.78 1.23
CA ALA A 82 -10.72 -3.44 0.79
C ALA A 82 -10.81 -2.51 2.00
N GLU A 83 -10.03 -1.42 1.95
CA GLU A 83 -10.08 -0.32 2.92
C GLU A 83 -9.85 1.02 2.22
N PRO A 84 -10.19 2.15 2.87
CA PRO A 84 -10.05 3.48 2.27
C PRO A 84 -8.64 3.82 1.78
N SER A 85 -7.61 3.41 2.50
CA SER A 85 -6.20 3.67 2.15
C SER A 85 -5.80 2.97 0.85
N THR A 86 -6.33 1.77 0.58
CA THR A 86 -6.04 1.01 -0.65
C THR A 86 -6.74 1.56 -1.89
N ILE A 87 -7.74 2.45 -1.71
CA ILE A 87 -8.54 3.03 -2.81
C ILE A 87 -8.03 4.42 -3.22
N GLY A 88 -6.93 4.90 -2.62
CA GLY A 88 -6.27 6.12 -3.02
C GLY A 88 -6.87 7.44 -2.50
N VAL A 89 -7.97 7.38 -1.75
CA VAL A 89 -8.65 8.56 -1.18
C VAL A 89 -7.71 9.37 -0.29
N SER A 90 -6.97 8.69 0.58
CA SER A 90 -6.02 9.32 1.50
C SER A 90 -4.84 9.95 0.76
N ALA A 91 -4.35 9.30 -0.31
CA ALA A 91 -3.26 9.85 -1.12
C ALA A 91 -3.66 11.13 -1.86
N GLY A 92 -4.92 11.22 -2.30
CA GLY A 92 -5.46 12.44 -2.91
C GLY A 92 -5.58 13.60 -1.91
N ALA A 93 -6.01 13.32 -0.68
CA ALA A 93 -6.04 14.31 0.38
C ALA A 93 -4.63 14.84 0.69
N TYR A 94 -3.66 13.93 0.82
CA TYR A 94 -2.25 14.28 1.04
C TYR A 94 -1.68 15.14 -0.08
N LEU A 95 -1.87 14.74 -1.34
CA LEU A 95 -1.41 15.50 -2.49
C LEU A 95 -2.00 16.92 -2.52
N ALA A 96 -3.30 17.06 -2.25
CA ALA A 96 -3.95 18.37 -2.21
C ALA A 96 -3.36 19.27 -1.13
N LEU A 97 -3.11 18.75 0.07
CA LEU A 97 -2.47 19.52 1.15
C LEU A 97 -1.04 19.94 0.79
N VAL A 98 -0.25 19.03 0.23
CA VAL A 98 1.14 19.33 -0.20
C VAL A 98 1.15 20.37 -1.31
N LEU A 99 0.27 20.28 -2.31
CA LEU A 99 0.13 21.28 -3.37
C LEU A 99 -0.27 22.64 -2.80
N THR A 100 -1.25 22.68 -1.90
CA THR A 100 -1.68 23.92 -1.28
C THR A 100 -0.56 24.51 -0.41
N ALA A 101 0.16 23.71 0.33
CA ALA A 101 1.30 24.17 1.12
C ALA A 101 2.41 24.78 0.27
N ARG A 102 2.61 24.25 -0.93
CA ARG A 102 3.67 24.73 -1.83
C ARG A 102 3.29 25.98 -2.63
N PHE A 103 2.03 26.07 -3.08
CA PHE A 103 1.59 27.12 -4.01
C PHE A 103 0.67 28.18 -3.40
N ALA A 104 0.01 27.88 -2.27
CA ALA A 104 -0.91 28.78 -1.60
C ALA A 104 -0.91 28.54 -0.07
N PRO A 105 0.26 28.68 0.61
CA PRO A 105 0.41 28.31 2.02
C PRO A 105 -0.50 29.12 2.96
N GLU A 106 -0.88 30.32 2.56
CA GLU A 106 -1.80 31.19 3.29
C GLU A 106 -3.22 30.64 3.41
N LEU A 107 -3.62 29.72 2.55
CA LEU A 107 -4.93 29.06 2.63
C LEU A 107 -4.98 27.97 3.71
N LEU A 108 -3.84 27.41 4.14
CA LEU A 108 -3.83 26.27 5.07
C LEU A 108 -4.36 26.60 6.46
N PRO A 109 -4.08 27.78 7.06
CA PRO A 109 -4.69 28.15 8.33
C PRO A 109 -6.21 28.27 8.16
N GLY A 110 -6.97 27.33 8.75
CA GLY A 110 -8.43 27.27 8.70
C GLY A 110 -9.05 26.48 7.52
N TRP A 111 -8.31 26.22 6.42
CA TRP A 111 -8.84 25.52 5.23
C TRP A 111 -8.20 24.16 4.98
N SER A 112 -7.29 23.68 5.82
CA SER A 112 -6.64 22.37 5.66
C SER A 112 -7.63 21.21 5.55
N GLY A 113 -8.68 21.21 6.39
CA GLY A 113 -9.75 20.21 6.34
C GLY A 113 -10.51 20.23 5.00
N PRO A 114 -11.10 21.36 4.56
CA PRO A 114 -11.73 21.49 3.25
C PRO A 114 -10.82 21.12 2.06
N VAL A 115 -9.55 21.51 2.10
CA VAL A 115 -8.56 21.15 1.05
C VAL A 115 -8.35 19.64 0.99
N ALA A 116 -8.12 18.97 2.14
CA ALA A 116 -7.96 17.54 2.22
C ALA A 116 -9.23 16.80 1.73
N LEU A 117 -10.42 17.29 2.14
CA LEU A 117 -11.70 16.75 1.68
C LEU A 117 -11.87 16.91 0.16
N GLY A 118 -11.50 18.06 -0.40
CA GLY A 118 -11.53 18.32 -1.84
C GLY A 118 -10.62 17.34 -2.60
N GLY A 119 -9.36 17.19 -2.17
CA GLY A 119 -8.40 16.27 -2.77
C GLY A 119 -8.88 14.81 -2.72
N ALA A 120 -9.38 14.37 -1.58
CA ALA A 120 -9.97 13.04 -1.41
C ALA A 120 -11.17 12.81 -2.32
N SER A 121 -12.05 13.82 -2.45
CA SER A 121 -13.25 13.73 -3.28
C SER A 121 -12.91 13.70 -4.77
N ILE A 122 -11.97 14.53 -5.22
CA ILE A 122 -11.48 14.53 -6.60
C ILE A 122 -10.86 13.17 -6.95
N THR A 123 -10.04 12.63 -6.07
CA THR A 123 -9.43 11.32 -6.26
C THR A 123 -10.48 10.21 -6.30
N GLY A 124 -11.45 10.23 -5.40
CA GLY A 124 -12.57 9.29 -5.41
C GLY A 124 -13.41 9.38 -6.70
N ALA A 125 -13.68 10.59 -7.18
CA ALA A 125 -14.37 10.80 -8.46
C ALA A 125 -13.56 10.28 -9.65
N ALA A 126 -12.24 10.48 -9.65
CA ALA A 126 -11.34 9.96 -10.68
C ALA A 126 -11.32 8.41 -10.71
N VAL A 127 -11.31 7.77 -9.53
CA VAL A 127 -11.43 6.31 -9.41
C VAL A 127 -12.75 5.82 -10.01
N LEU A 128 -13.87 6.48 -9.68
CA LEU A 128 -15.17 6.15 -10.23
C LEU A 128 -15.23 6.35 -11.75
N ALA A 129 -14.66 7.43 -12.26
CA ALA A 129 -14.60 7.72 -13.69
C ALA A 129 -13.80 6.66 -14.45
N LEU A 130 -12.65 6.22 -13.90
CA LEU A 130 -11.83 5.17 -14.50
C LEU A 130 -12.53 3.81 -14.46
N ALA A 131 -13.25 3.53 -13.37
CA ALA A 131 -13.99 2.27 -13.20
C ALA A 131 -15.32 2.22 -13.97
N TRP A 132 -15.82 3.34 -14.49
CA TRP A 132 -17.10 3.44 -15.21
C TRP A 132 -17.19 2.47 -16.37
N ARG A 133 -16.15 2.37 -17.21
CA ARG A 133 -16.10 1.46 -18.35
C ARG A 133 -16.16 -0.01 -17.95
N GLY A 134 -15.62 -0.36 -16.77
CA GLY A 134 -15.72 -1.69 -16.16
C GLY A 134 -17.05 -1.96 -15.47
N ARG A 135 -18.08 -1.11 -15.66
CA ARG A 135 -19.40 -1.19 -15.02
C ARG A 135 -19.29 -1.31 -13.49
N PHE A 136 -18.33 -0.64 -12.88
CA PHE A 136 -18.05 -0.69 -11.45
C PHE A 136 -17.80 -2.11 -10.92
N SER A 137 -17.15 -2.95 -11.74
CA SER A 137 -16.76 -4.28 -11.26
C SER A 137 -15.76 -4.14 -10.09
N PRO A 138 -15.74 -5.08 -9.13
CA PRO A 138 -14.78 -5.04 -8.02
C PRO A 138 -13.33 -4.88 -8.48
N LEU A 139 -12.95 -5.60 -9.54
CA LEU A 139 -11.61 -5.55 -10.12
C LEU A 139 -11.28 -4.15 -10.68
N SER A 140 -12.22 -3.54 -11.44
CA SER A 140 -11.97 -2.21 -12.02
C SER A 140 -11.86 -1.12 -10.95
N LEU A 141 -12.65 -1.19 -9.87
CA LEU A 141 -12.60 -0.25 -8.76
C LEU A 141 -11.30 -0.35 -7.97
N ILE A 142 -10.85 -1.57 -7.67
CA ILE A 142 -9.59 -1.80 -6.95
C ILE A 142 -8.39 -1.34 -7.79
N LEU A 143 -8.36 -1.69 -9.09
CA LEU A 143 -7.29 -1.27 -10.00
C LEU A 143 -7.23 0.26 -10.16
N ALA A 144 -8.37 0.89 -10.37
CA ALA A 144 -8.45 2.33 -10.51
C ALA A 144 -8.01 3.03 -9.22
N GLY A 145 -8.47 2.55 -8.06
CA GLY A 145 -8.11 3.09 -6.75
C GLY A 145 -6.62 2.98 -6.46
N LEU A 146 -6.05 1.79 -6.70
CA LEU A 146 -4.64 1.53 -6.51
C LEU A 146 -3.78 2.41 -7.44
N LEU A 147 -4.13 2.49 -8.72
CA LEU A 147 -3.41 3.29 -9.71
C LEU A 147 -3.39 4.78 -9.34
N ILE A 148 -4.57 5.35 -9.05
CA ILE A 148 -4.70 6.77 -8.72
C ILE A 148 -4.06 7.05 -7.36
N GLY A 149 -4.20 6.15 -6.39
CA GLY A 149 -3.57 6.25 -5.08
C GLY A 149 -2.05 6.28 -5.16
N LEU A 150 -1.46 5.40 -5.98
CA LEU A 150 -0.03 5.39 -6.25
C LEU A 150 0.44 6.68 -6.92
N TYR A 151 -0.32 7.17 -7.90
CA TYR A 151 0.00 8.38 -8.62
C TYR A 151 0.00 9.60 -7.68
N CYS A 152 -1.07 9.77 -6.90
CA CYS A 152 -1.17 10.86 -5.93
C CYS A 152 -0.12 10.75 -4.82
N GLY A 153 0.11 9.55 -4.29
CA GLY A 153 1.10 9.29 -3.25
C GLY A 153 2.52 9.60 -3.72
N SER A 154 2.91 9.11 -4.90
CA SER A 154 4.23 9.38 -5.48
C SER A 154 4.42 10.86 -5.81
N ALA A 155 3.42 11.53 -6.40
CA ALA A 155 3.48 12.96 -6.68
C ALA A 155 3.62 13.79 -5.39
N GLY A 156 2.84 13.46 -4.35
CA GLY A 156 2.93 14.11 -3.05
C GLY A 156 4.29 13.90 -2.38
N SER A 157 4.84 12.69 -2.47
CA SER A 157 6.18 12.38 -1.92
C SER A 157 7.30 13.12 -2.66
N VAL A 158 7.23 13.21 -3.99
CA VAL A 158 8.20 13.99 -4.79
C VAL A 158 8.17 15.46 -4.39
N LEU A 159 6.99 16.06 -4.30
CA LEU A 159 6.84 17.45 -3.87
C LEU A 159 7.38 17.68 -2.45
N SER A 160 7.10 16.75 -1.53
CA SER A 160 7.58 16.84 -0.14
C SER A 160 9.09 16.72 -0.01
N LEU A 161 9.76 15.99 -0.91
CA LEU A 161 11.23 15.91 -0.94
C LEU A 161 11.87 17.19 -1.47
N LEU A 162 11.21 17.88 -2.40
CA LEU A 162 11.73 19.14 -2.98
C LEU A 162 11.71 20.31 -2.00
N ASP A 163 10.84 20.27 -1.02
CA ASP A 163 10.69 21.32 0.01
C ASP A 163 10.46 20.66 1.38
N PHE A 164 11.51 19.96 1.84
CA PHE A 164 11.43 19.14 3.05
C PHE A 164 11.15 19.97 4.31
N GLU A 165 11.74 21.16 4.42
CA GLU A 165 11.59 21.99 5.63
C GLU A 165 10.16 22.49 5.80
N SER A 166 9.55 23.03 4.75
CA SER A 166 8.18 23.55 4.80
C SER A 166 7.12 22.46 4.84
N LEU A 167 7.42 21.28 4.26
CA LEU A 167 6.47 20.19 4.10
C LEU A 167 6.61 19.05 5.11
N SER A 168 7.65 19.09 5.97
CA SER A 168 7.90 18.05 7.01
C SER A 168 6.71 17.85 7.97
N ARG A 169 5.98 18.93 8.30
CA ARG A 169 4.75 18.87 9.12
C ARG A 169 3.65 17.98 8.51
N PHE A 170 3.60 17.87 7.17
CA PHE A 170 2.63 17.01 6.50
C PHE A 170 3.02 15.53 6.51
N SER A 171 4.27 15.21 6.79
CA SER A 171 4.69 13.82 6.99
C SER A 171 4.06 13.22 8.25
N ALA A 172 4.00 13.98 9.35
CA ALA A 172 3.32 13.60 10.57
C ALA A 172 1.80 13.45 10.35
N TRP A 173 1.18 14.40 9.60
CA TRP A 173 -0.21 14.29 9.22
C TRP A 173 -0.50 13.07 8.34
N ASN A 174 0.38 12.77 7.39
CA ASN A 174 0.29 11.55 6.55
C ASN A 174 0.43 10.25 7.34
N ALA A 175 1.02 10.29 8.53
CA ALA A 175 1.11 9.15 9.44
C ALA A 175 -0.10 9.04 10.41
N GLY A 176 -1.05 9.97 10.36
CA GLY A 176 -2.27 10.01 11.15
C GLY A 176 -2.07 10.57 12.55
N SER A 177 -2.42 11.84 12.75
CA SER A 177 -2.36 12.52 14.05
C SER A 177 -3.77 12.80 14.57
N LEU A 178 -4.01 12.46 15.82
CA LEU A 178 -5.26 12.75 16.52
C LEU A 178 -5.21 14.06 17.32
N VAL A 179 -4.15 14.84 17.18
CA VAL A 179 -4.05 16.16 17.82
C VAL A 179 -5.16 17.05 17.31
N GLN A 180 -5.94 17.59 18.21
CA GLN A 180 -7.03 18.51 17.92
C GLN A 180 -6.82 19.86 18.64
N ASN A 181 -7.17 20.92 17.95
CA ASN A 181 -7.22 22.28 18.48
C ASN A 181 -8.68 22.75 18.47
N GLY A 182 -9.50 22.17 19.36
CA GLY A 182 -10.93 22.42 19.45
C GLY A 182 -11.81 21.34 18.83
N TRP A 183 -13.11 21.59 18.80
CA TRP A 183 -14.17 20.66 18.41
C TRP A 183 -14.48 20.62 16.91
N GLY A 184 -13.83 21.44 16.08
CA GLY A 184 -14.16 21.60 14.65
C GLY A 184 -14.15 20.29 13.88
N GLY A 185 -13.11 19.47 14.02
CA GLY A 185 -13.02 18.16 13.36
C GLY A 185 -14.11 17.18 13.81
N VAL A 186 -14.40 17.16 15.11
CA VAL A 186 -15.44 16.31 15.71
C VAL A 186 -16.83 16.73 15.22
N ALA A 187 -17.12 18.03 15.23
CA ALA A 187 -18.39 18.58 14.76
C ALA A 187 -18.64 18.31 13.27
N MET A 188 -17.58 18.28 12.47
CA MET A 188 -17.68 17.90 11.06
C MET A 188 -17.95 16.39 10.89
N MET A 189 -17.26 15.51 11.63
CA MET A 189 -17.38 14.05 11.46
C MET A 189 -18.71 13.48 11.96
N GLY A 190 -19.22 13.97 13.09
CA GLY A 190 -20.37 13.39 13.79
C GLY A 190 -21.63 13.25 12.92
N PRO A 191 -22.16 14.34 12.34
CA PRO A 191 -23.35 14.29 11.50
C PRO A 191 -23.21 13.38 10.28
N TRP A 192 -22.06 13.43 9.61
CA TRP A 192 -21.78 12.58 8.46
C TRP A 192 -21.69 11.09 8.80
N LEU A 193 -21.13 10.76 9.96
CA LEU A 193 -21.09 9.37 10.43
C LEU A 193 -22.51 8.84 10.66
N ILE A 194 -23.38 9.64 11.30
CA ILE A 194 -24.78 9.26 11.55
C ILE A 194 -25.53 9.06 10.22
N LEU A 195 -25.42 10.02 9.30
CA LEU A 195 -26.05 9.93 7.97
C LEU A 195 -25.55 8.71 7.17
N ALA A 196 -24.24 8.45 7.20
CA ALA A 196 -23.65 7.30 6.53
C ALA A 196 -24.09 5.97 7.16
N CYS A 197 -24.21 5.91 8.47
CA CYS A 197 -24.71 4.73 9.18
C CYS A 197 -26.17 4.43 8.79
N MET A 198 -27.02 5.45 8.77
CA MET A 198 -28.42 5.33 8.32
C MET A 198 -28.51 4.86 6.87
N ALA A 199 -27.76 5.50 5.97
CA ALA A 199 -27.73 5.12 4.56
C ALA A 199 -27.24 3.69 4.34
N ALA A 200 -26.20 3.26 5.09
CA ALA A 200 -25.69 1.89 5.02
C ALA A 200 -26.71 0.86 5.55
N LEU A 201 -27.43 1.18 6.62
CA LEU A 201 -28.49 0.32 7.18
C LEU A 201 -29.66 0.18 6.22
N LEU A 202 -30.09 1.25 5.54
CA LEU A 202 -31.15 1.22 4.54
C LEU A 202 -30.80 0.33 3.34
N THR A 203 -29.51 0.26 2.99
CA THR A 203 -29.02 -0.57 1.90
C THR A 203 -28.58 -1.98 2.33
N ALA A 204 -28.76 -2.35 3.60
CA ALA A 204 -28.29 -3.63 4.13
C ALA A 204 -28.94 -4.85 3.45
N ARG A 205 -30.26 -4.79 3.12
CA ARG A 205 -30.97 -5.87 2.41
C ARG A 205 -30.47 -6.07 0.98
N PRO A 206 -30.38 -5.04 0.12
CA PRO A 206 -29.79 -5.17 -1.20
C PRO A 206 -28.35 -5.74 -1.20
N PHE A 207 -27.52 -5.33 -0.24
CA PHE A 207 -26.16 -5.86 -0.14
C PHE A 207 -26.10 -7.32 0.27
N ALA A 208 -27.03 -7.80 1.10
CA ALA A 208 -27.12 -9.20 1.44
C ALA A 208 -27.40 -10.07 0.19
N LEU A 209 -28.13 -9.56 -0.81
CA LEU A 209 -28.36 -10.25 -2.09
C LEU A 209 -27.13 -10.22 -3.01
N ILE A 210 -26.36 -9.11 -3.04
CA ILE A 210 -25.08 -9.06 -3.76
C ILE A 210 -24.08 -10.08 -3.18
N ALA A 211 -24.12 -10.34 -1.88
CA ALA A 211 -23.25 -11.35 -1.26
C ALA A 211 -23.49 -12.77 -1.79
N LEU A 212 -24.70 -13.08 -2.30
CA LEU A 212 -25.06 -14.36 -2.93
C LEU A 212 -24.62 -14.47 -4.39
N GLY A 213 -24.32 -13.37 -5.06
CA GLY A 213 -23.90 -13.32 -6.47
C GLY A 213 -24.54 -12.16 -7.21
N ASP A 214 -23.79 -11.59 -8.17
CA ASP A 214 -24.28 -10.49 -8.99
C ASP A 214 -25.48 -10.92 -9.87
N GLU A 215 -25.47 -12.18 -10.33
CA GLU A 215 -26.56 -12.74 -11.14
C GLU A 215 -27.83 -12.91 -10.30
N VAL A 216 -27.69 -13.42 -9.08
CA VAL A 216 -28.81 -13.56 -8.13
C VAL A 216 -29.40 -12.19 -7.79
N ALA A 217 -28.54 -11.20 -7.52
CA ALA A 217 -28.98 -9.84 -7.21
C ALA A 217 -29.72 -9.20 -8.40
N ARG A 218 -29.24 -9.40 -9.65
CA ARG A 218 -29.92 -8.91 -10.86
C ARG A 218 -31.25 -9.61 -11.10
N ALA A 219 -31.31 -10.93 -10.87
CA ALA A 219 -32.55 -11.68 -10.97
C ALA A 219 -33.59 -11.20 -9.95
N ALA A 220 -33.15 -10.73 -8.78
CA ALA A 220 -34.00 -10.09 -7.77
C ALA A 220 -34.32 -8.61 -8.07
N GLY A 221 -34.00 -8.09 -9.26
CA GLY A 221 -34.32 -6.72 -9.70
C GLY A 221 -33.36 -5.64 -9.21
N ILE A 222 -32.20 -5.99 -8.60
CA ILE A 222 -31.23 -5.03 -8.08
C ILE A 222 -30.32 -4.53 -9.21
N ARG A 223 -30.22 -3.21 -9.34
CA ARG A 223 -29.22 -2.55 -10.19
C ARG A 223 -27.85 -2.55 -9.51
N VAL A 224 -27.12 -3.67 -9.64
CA VAL A 224 -25.84 -3.91 -8.93
C VAL A 224 -24.83 -2.77 -9.13
N GLY A 225 -24.72 -2.21 -10.37
CA GLY A 225 -23.81 -1.11 -10.67
C GLY A 225 -24.14 0.16 -9.89
N SER A 226 -25.43 0.56 -9.85
CA SER A 226 -25.87 1.76 -9.11
C SER A 226 -25.71 1.59 -7.61
N LEU A 227 -25.95 0.39 -7.08
CA LEU A 227 -25.77 0.12 -5.66
C LEU A 227 -24.29 0.15 -5.26
N ARG A 228 -23.39 -0.38 -6.10
CA ARG A 228 -21.94 -0.28 -5.89
C ARG A 228 -21.45 1.16 -5.99
N LEU A 229 -21.93 1.93 -6.96
CA LEU A 229 -21.61 3.34 -7.10
C LEU A 229 -22.00 4.10 -5.82
N PHE A 230 -23.22 3.91 -5.34
CA PHE A 230 -23.71 4.52 -4.11
C PHE A 230 -22.84 4.13 -2.90
N ALA A 231 -22.58 2.85 -2.71
CA ALA A 231 -21.74 2.34 -1.62
C ALA A 231 -20.33 2.91 -1.67
N PHE A 232 -19.74 2.94 -2.86
CA PHE A 232 -18.41 3.49 -3.07
C PHE A 232 -18.37 4.99 -2.74
N SER A 233 -19.32 5.76 -3.25
CA SER A 233 -19.43 7.20 -2.97
C SER A 233 -19.61 7.49 -1.48
N LEU A 234 -20.47 6.71 -0.80
CA LEU A 234 -20.70 6.83 0.64
C LEU A 234 -19.43 6.53 1.45
N ALA A 235 -18.73 5.45 1.12
CA ALA A 235 -17.51 5.03 1.81
C ALA A 235 -16.34 5.99 1.53
N VAL A 236 -16.20 6.50 0.30
CA VAL A 236 -15.21 7.54 -0.07
C VAL A 236 -15.48 8.82 0.70
N GLY A 237 -16.72 9.31 0.70
CA GLY A 237 -17.10 10.53 1.41
C GLY A 237 -16.82 10.44 2.91
N LEU A 238 -17.19 9.31 3.53
CA LEU A 238 -16.93 9.08 4.95
C LEU A 238 -15.44 9.01 5.27
N SER A 239 -14.67 8.33 4.42
CA SER A 239 -13.22 8.25 4.56
C SER A 239 -12.53 9.60 4.35
N ALA A 240 -13.00 10.38 3.37
CA ALA A 240 -12.48 11.71 3.08
C ALA A 240 -12.64 12.66 4.28
N ILE A 241 -13.80 12.63 4.94
CA ILE A 241 -14.07 13.43 6.14
C ILE A 241 -13.19 12.99 7.31
N ALA A 242 -13.03 11.67 7.52
CA ALA A 242 -12.15 11.16 8.56
C ALA A 242 -10.69 11.57 8.31
N VAL A 243 -10.19 11.38 7.08
CA VAL A 243 -8.82 11.75 6.69
C VAL A 243 -8.60 13.27 6.81
N ALA A 244 -9.57 14.09 6.43
CA ALA A 244 -9.49 15.54 6.58
C ALA A 244 -9.34 15.98 8.04
N ALA A 245 -9.97 15.26 8.97
CA ALA A 245 -9.97 15.61 10.39
C ALA A 245 -8.73 15.08 11.16
N VAL A 246 -8.23 13.88 10.82
CA VAL A 246 -7.20 13.19 11.63
C VAL A 246 -6.01 12.69 10.79
N GLY A 247 -5.95 13.04 9.52
CA GLY A 247 -4.91 12.55 8.62
C GLY A 247 -5.12 11.11 8.17
N VAL A 248 -4.09 10.53 7.56
CA VAL A 248 -4.14 9.18 6.97
C VAL A 248 -3.96 8.13 8.05
N ILE A 249 -5.01 7.41 8.37
CA ILE A 249 -4.98 6.29 9.31
C ILE A 249 -5.34 5.01 8.56
N GLY A 250 -4.37 4.12 8.42
CA GLY A 250 -4.57 2.80 7.85
C GLY A 250 -4.87 1.75 8.91
N PHE A 251 -5.19 0.56 8.45
CA PHE A 251 -5.32 -0.66 9.24
C PHE A 251 -6.56 -0.78 10.14
N VAL A 252 -7.09 0.30 10.68
CA VAL A 252 -8.35 0.28 11.47
C VAL A 252 -9.49 -0.28 10.62
N GLY A 253 -9.54 0.14 9.35
CA GLY A 253 -10.51 -0.34 8.37
C GLY A 253 -10.39 -1.83 8.05
N LEU A 254 -9.19 -2.40 8.08
CA LEU A 254 -8.99 -3.85 7.90
C LEU A 254 -9.36 -4.62 9.16
N LEU A 255 -8.90 -4.15 10.32
CA LEU A 255 -8.97 -4.89 11.57
C LEU A 255 -10.38 -4.94 12.15
N ALA A 256 -11.08 -3.81 12.22
CA ALA A 256 -12.36 -3.70 12.90
C ALA A 256 -13.47 -4.58 12.29
N PRO A 257 -13.69 -4.63 10.95
CA PRO A 257 -14.65 -5.55 10.36
C PRO A 257 -14.29 -7.03 10.52
N GLN A 258 -12.99 -7.37 10.49
CA GLN A 258 -12.52 -8.74 10.69
C GLN A 258 -12.74 -9.19 12.15
N LEU A 259 -12.47 -8.30 13.10
CA LEU A 259 -12.72 -8.55 14.52
C LEU A 259 -14.22 -8.71 14.79
N ALA A 260 -15.06 -7.86 14.19
CA ALA A 260 -16.52 -7.99 14.26
C ALA A 260 -17.01 -9.35 13.76
N ARG A 261 -16.47 -9.83 12.62
CA ARG A 261 -16.76 -11.19 12.11
C ARG A 261 -16.31 -12.27 13.08
N ALA A 262 -15.13 -12.15 13.66
CA ALA A 262 -14.58 -13.08 14.62
C ALA A 262 -15.39 -13.15 15.93
N LEU A 263 -16.03 -12.04 16.33
CA LEU A 263 -16.95 -11.94 17.46
C LEU A 263 -18.35 -12.47 17.18
N GLY A 264 -18.64 -12.85 15.93
CA GLY A 264 -19.90 -13.47 15.54
C GLY A 264 -20.83 -12.59 14.71
N ALA A 265 -20.45 -11.36 14.33
CA ALA A 265 -21.22 -10.50 13.44
C ALA A 265 -21.14 -11.00 11.97
N ARG A 266 -21.79 -12.12 11.68
CA ARG A 266 -21.74 -12.76 10.35
C ARG A 266 -22.60 -12.05 9.32
N ARG A 267 -23.73 -11.44 9.74
CA ARG A 267 -24.61 -10.67 8.85
C ARG A 267 -24.05 -9.29 8.59
N TYR A 268 -24.22 -8.75 7.37
CA TYR A 268 -23.77 -7.39 7.03
C TYR A 268 -24.34 -6.34 7.98
N ALA A 269 -25.64 -6.36 8.25
CA ALA A 269 -26.28 -5.46 9.20
C ALA A 269 -25.66 -5.48 10.60
N SER A 270 -25.29 -6.66 11.12
CA SER A 270 -24.62 -6.79 12.44
C SER A 270 -23.20 -6.20 12.41
N ARG A 271 -22.51 -6.29 11.28
CA ARG A 271 -21.18 -5.67 11.10
C ARG A 271 -21.26 -4.16 11.02
N LEU A 272 -22.29 -3.60 10.37
CA LEU A 272 -22.55 -2.15 10.34
C LEU A 272 -22.70 -1.54 11.75
N GLY A 273 -23.21 -2.30 12.72
CA GLY A 273 -23.28 -1.83 14.12
C GLY A 273 -21.99 -2.05 14.90
N LEU A 274 -21.40 -3.26 14.82
CA LEU A 274 -20.28 -3.63 15.68
C LEU A 274 -18.93 -3.12 15.19
N ALA A 275 -18.67 -3.09 13.89
CA ALA A 275 -17.38 -2.68 13.34
C ALA A 275 -17.03 -1.20 13.64
N PRO A 276 -17.96 -0.23 13.53
CA PRO A 276 -17.67 1.16 13.91
C PRO A 276 -17.30 1.31 15.40
N ILE A 277 -17.99 0.62 16.30
CA ILE A 277 -17.68 0.66 17.73
C ILE A 277 -16.26 0.13 17.99
N LEU A 278 -15.92 -1.01 17.38
CA LEU A 278 -14.58 -1.59 17.50
C LEU A 278 -13.52 -0.69 16.89
N GLY A 279 -13.79 -0.07 15.73
CA GLY A 279 -12.87 0.84 15.07
C GLY A 279 -12.57 2.07 15.91
N GLY A 280 -13.60 2.67 16.51
CA GLY A 280 -13.45 3.80 17.42
C GLY A 280 -12.61 3.44 18.65
N LEU A 281 -12.90 2.30 19.29
CA LEU A 281 -12.14 1.81 20.43
C LEU A 281 -10.67 1.52 20.08
N ILE A 282 -10.42 0.85 18.94
CA ILE A 282 -9.06 0.50 18.49
C ILE A 282 -8.23 1.76 18.28
N LEU A 283 -8.77 2.74 17.55
CA LEU A 283 -8.03 3.96 17.23
C LEU A 283 -7.79 4.82 18.46
N SER A 284 -8.83 5.04 19.27
CA SER A 284 -8.71 5.86 20.47
C SER A 284 -7.81 5.21 21.54
N LEU A 285 -7.85 3.87 21.69
CA LEU A 285 -6.93 3.15 22.56
C LEU A 285 -5.49 3.23 22.08
N ALA A 286 -5.25 3.10 20.78
CA ALA A 286 -3.92 3.22 20.20
C ALA A 286 -3.32 4.62 20.43
N ASP A 287 -4.12 5.67 20.32
CA ASP A 287 -3.69 7.02 20.62
C ASP A 287 -3.35 7.23 22.10
N LEU A 288 -4.18 6.71 23.01
CA LEU A 288 -3.89 6.75 24.44
C LEU A 288 -2.60 6.00 24.79
N LEU A 289 -2.35 4.85 24.17
CA LEU A 289 -1.10 4.11 24.34
C LEU A 289 0.10 4.85 23.76
N ALA A 290 -0.05 5.53 22.61
CA ALA A 290 0.98 6.38 22.03
C ALA A 290 1.43 7.48 23.02
N GLN A 291 0.47 8.08 23.72
CA GLN A 291 0.73 9.14 24.70
C GLN A 291 1.45 8.67 25.99
N LEU A 292 1.51 7.36 26.24
CA LEU A 292 2.26 6.77 27.37
C LEU A 292 3.75 6.56 27.04
N LEU A 293 4.11 6.57 25.77
CA LEU A 293 5.49 6.33 25.35
C LEU A 293 6.34 7.61 25.53
N PRO A 294 7.46 7.55 26.25
CA PRO A 294 8.35 8.69 26.41
C PRO A 294 9.09 8.93 25.09
N SER A 295 8.63 9.88 24.28
CA SER A 295 9.31 10.29 23.06
C SER A 295 9.41 11.81 22.99
N ALA A 296 10.49 12.32 22.36
CA ALA A 296 10.71 13.75 22.16
C ALA A 296 9.68 14.36 21.19
N SER A 297 9.06 13.53 20.34
CA SER A 297 8.01 13.91 19.40
C SER A 297 6.81 12.97 19.53
N GLU A 298 5.62 13.44 19.16
CA GLU A 298 4.40 12.62 19.19
C GLU A 298 4.50 11.45 18.20
N ILE A 299 4.29 10.23 18.69
CA ILE A 299 4.18 9.04 17.84
C ILE A 299 2.81 9.06 17.17
N PRO A 300 2.73 9.01 15.83
CA PRO A 300 1.45 9.01 15.12
C PRO A 300 0.56 7.83 15.53
N ALA A 301 -0.71 8.10 15.81
CA ALA A 301 -1.69 7.08 16.20
C ALA A 301 -1.85 5.97 15.14
N GLY A 302 -1.70 6.34 13.84
CA GLY A 302 -1.70 5.39 12.73
C GLY A 302 -0.57 4.35 12.82
N ALA A 303 0.61 4.72 13.29
CA ALA A 303 1.71 3.78 13.49
C ALA A 303 1.40 2.78 14.62
N ILE A 304 0.84 3.24 15.74
CA ILE A 304 0.48 2.37 16.86
C ILE A 304 -0.68 1.44 16.48
N THR A 305 -1.70 1.93 15.77
CA THR A 305 -2.80 1.06 15.29
C THR A 305 -2.30 -0.04 14.37
N ALA A 306 -1.35 0.28 13.49
CA ALA A 306 -0.74 -0.69 12.60
C ALA A 306 0.16 -1.68 13.35
N ALA A 307 0.97 -1.21 14.30
CA ALA A 307 1.86 -2.07 15.11
C ALA A 307 1.08 -3.07 15.98
N LEU A 308 0.02 -2.64 16.64
CA LEU A 308 -0.82 -3.49 17.49
C LEU A 308 -1.78 -4.37 16.66
N GLY A 309 -2.32 -3.81 15.60
CA GLY A 309 -3.32 -4.49 14.79
C GLY A 309 -2.74 -5.58 13.89
N SER A 310 -1.51 -5.43 13.41
CA SER A 310 -0.88 -6.41 12.50
C SER A 310 -0.73 -7.80 13.12
N PRO A 311 -0.21 -7.98 14.35
CA PRO A 311 -0.19 -9.29 15.01
C PRO A 311 -1.59 -9.86 15.22
N LEU A 312 -2.55 -9.00 15.57
CA LEU A 312 -3.93 -9.43 15.76
C LEU A 312 -4.57 -9.90 14.45
N LEU A 313 -4.30 -9.20 13.34
CA LEU A 313 -4.74 -9.65 12.01
C LEU A 313 -4.14 -11.02 11.67
N LEU A 314 -2.86 -11.26 11.95
CA LEU A 314 -2.22 -12.57 11.75
C LEU A 314 -2.92 -13.68 12.53
N LEU A 315 -3.34 -13.42 13.77
CA LEU A 315 -4.10 -14.37 14.56
C LEU A 315 -5.50 -14.63 13.99
N LEU A 316 -6.14 -13.58 13.43
CA LEU A 316 -7.48 -13.68 12.82
C LEU A 316 -7.46 -14.37 11.45
N THR A 317 -6.35 -14.33 10.69
CA THR A 317 -6.25 -14.99 9.38
C THR A 317 -6.56 -16.47 9.42
N ARG A 318 -6.27 -17.14 10.53
CA ARG A 318 -6.59 -18.56 10.74
C ARG A 318 -8.09 -18.88 10.67
N ARG A 319 -8.95 -17.85 10.81
CA ARG A 319 -10.42 -17.99 10.80
C ARG A 319 -11.06 -17.55 9.47
N VAL A 320 -10.28 -16.95 8.57
CA VAL A 320 -10.78 -16.54 7.25
C VAL A 320 -10.98 -17.79 6.41
N ARG A 321 -12.22 -18.04 5.98
CA ARG A 321 -12.54 -19.10 5.02
C ARG A 321 -12.11 -18.62 3.64
N SER A 322 -11.31 -19.41 2.94
CA SER A 322 -10.99 -19.15 1.54
C SER A 322 -12.29 -19.16 0.72
N PRO A 323 -12.49 -18.19 -0.18
CA PRO A 323 -13.60 -18.22 -1.13
C PRO A 323 -13.58 -19.51 -1.93
N SER A 324 -14.75 -19.91 -2.41
CA SER A 324 -14.86 -21.04 -3.34
C SER A 324 -14.03 -20.77 -4.59
N PRO A 325 -13.46 -21.80 -5.24
CA PRO A 325 -12.82 -21.66 -6.54
C PRO A 325 -13.67 -20.95 -7.60
N ALA A 326 -15.00 -21.03 -7.47
CA ALA A 326 -15.95 -20.35 -8.33
C ALA A 326 -15.97 -18.81 -8.18
N ASP A 327 -15.54 -18.29 -7.03
CA ASP A 327 -15.48 -16.83 -6.75
C ASP A 327 -14.15 -16.19 -7.16
N ARG A 328 -13.22 -16.97 -7.73
CA ARG A 328 -11.94 -16.43 -8.21
C ARG A 328 -12.20 -15.55 -9.42
N LEU A 329 -11.64 -14.35 -9.39
CA LEU A 329 -11.63 -13.42 -10.50
C LEU A 329 -10.85 -14.05 -11.66
N VAL A 330 -11.53 -14.86 -12.48
CA VAL A 330 -10.96 -15.37 -13.73
C VAL A 330 -10.88 -14.17 -14.66
N GLU A 331 -9.67 -13.63 -14.84
CA GLU A 331 -9.42 -12.74 -15.95
C GLU A 331 -9.60 -13.52 -17.25
N THR A 332 -10.78 -13.42 -17.86
CA THR A 332 -10.92 -13.72 -19.28
C THR A 332 -10.22 -12.60 -20.04
N GLY A 333 -8.88 -12.69 -20.08
CA GLY A 333 -8.02 -11.69 -20.72
C GLY A 333 -8.18 -11.75 -22.22
N GLY A 334 -8.96 -10.85 -22.79
CA GLY A 334 -8.73 -10.40 -24.14
C GLY A 334 -7.44 -9.55 -24.13
N GLY A 335 -6.34 -10.04 -24.67
CA GLY A 335 -5.18 -9.20 -24.97
C GLY A 335 -5.58 -8.12 -25.96
N TRP A 336 -5.08 -6.90 -25.74
CA TRP A 336 -5.42 -5.75 -26.60
C TRP A 336 -4.78 -5.83 -27.99
N THR A 337 -3.64 -6.46 -28.09
CA THR A 337 -2.88 -6.50 -29.35
C THR A 337 -3.15 -7.80 -30.10
N GLY A 338 -3.47 -7.69 -31.37
CA GLY A 338 -3.40 -8.79 -32.32
C GLY A 338 -1.95 -9.23 -32.62
N LEU A 339 -0.96 -8.68 -31.87
CA LEU A 339 0.44 -9.03 -31.98
C LEU A 339 0.69 -10.39 -31.32
N TYR A 340 1.37 -11.24 -32.04
CA TYR A 340 1.86 -12.50 -31.50
C TYR A 340 3.06 -12.23 -30.57
N PRO A 341 3.31 -13.09 -29.55
CA PRO A 341 4.49 -12.98 -28.68
C PRO A 341 5.82 -12.88 -29.45
N ALA A 342 5.90 -13.53 -30.62
CA ALA A 342 7.06 -13.50 -31.50
C ALA A 342 7.36 -12.10 -32.09
N GLU A 343 6.32 -11.27 -32.25
CA GLU A 343 6.46 -9.90 -32.78
C GLU A 343 6.62 -8.86 -31.65
N ALA A 344 5.89 -9.03 -30.57
CA ALA A 344 5.87 -8.08 -29.45
C ALA A 344 7.20 -8.07 -28.67
N MET A 345 7.85 -9.23 -28.51
CA MET A 345 9.10 -9.34 -27.74
C MET A 345 10.27 -8.57 -28.38
N PRO A 346 10.59 -8.74 -29.69
CA PRO A 346 11.67 -7.97 -30.33
C PRO A 346 11.36 -6.47 -30.37
N ILE A 347 10.10 -6.08 -30.55
CA ILE A 347 9.71 -4.66 -30.50
C ILE A 347 9.97 -4.09 -29.10
N ALA A 348 9.56 -4.76 -28.04
CA ALA A 348 9.79 -4.32 -26.66
C ALA A 348 11.29 -4.22 -26.35
N LEU A 349 12.10 -5.18 -26.84
CA LEU A 349 13.54 -5.16 -26.66
C LEU A 349 14.18 -3.99 -27.43
N ALA A 350 13.75 -3.74 -28.68
CA ALA A 350 14.23 -2.60 -29.47
C ALA A 350 13.88 -1.26 -28.79
N VAL A 351 12.67 -1.14 -28.24
CA VAL A 351 12.26 0.03 -27.45
C VAL A 351 13.13 0.19 -26.21
N LEU A 352 13.41 -0.90 -25.48
CA LEU A 352 14.28 -0.86 -24.31
C LEU A 352 15.70 -0.40 -24.67
N VAL A 353 16.28 -0.93 -25.74
CA VAL A 353 17.60 -0.49 -26.24
C VAL A 353 17.59 0.99 -26.61
N GLY A 354 16.54 1.46 -27.28
CA GLY A 354 16.34 2.88 -27.57
C GLY A 354 16.26 3.75 -26.33
N LEU A 355 15.52 3.31 -25.30
CA LEU A 355 15.41 4.01 -24.02
C LEU A 355 16.77 4.05 -23.29
N ILE A 356 17.55 2.97 -23.31
CA ILE A 356 18.91 2.93 -22.76
C ILE A 356 19.78 3.96 -23.47
N PHE A 357 19.76 3.98 -24.79
CA PHE A 357 20.55 4.93 -25.58
C PHE A 357 20.17 6.38 -25.27
N VAL A 358 18.87 6.70 -25.28
CA VAL A 358 18.38 8.04 -24.95
C VAL A 358 18.76 8.43 -23.52
N SER A 359 18.64 7.53 -22.56
CA SER A 359 18.99 7.79 -21.16
C SER A 359 20.48 8.04 -20.94
N LEU A 360 21.35 7.45 -21.76
CA LEU A 360 22.79 7.72 -21.73
C LEU A 360 23.15 9.03 -22.44
N ALA A 361 22.60 9.26 -23.64
CA ALA A 361 22.97 10.34 -24.51
C ALA A 361 22.28 11.67 -24.19
N ALA A 362 20.98 11.65 -23.82
CA ALA A 362 20.24 12.88 -23.56
C ALA A 362 20.33 13.27 -22.08
N GLY A 363 20.74 14.50 -21.80
CA GLY A 363 20.84 15.06 -20.45
C GLY A 363 20.52 16.55 -20.42
N ARG A 364 20.32 17.06 -19.20
CA ARG A 364 20.13 18.47 -18.92
C ARG A 364 21.31 18.98 -18.07
N GLY A 365 21.90 20.07 -18.48
CA GLY A 365 22.97 20.75 -17.75
C GLY A 365 22.59 22.20 -17.45
N THR A 366 23.55 22.99 -17.01
CA THR A 366 23.37 24.41 -16.68
C THR A 366 22.97 25.25 -17.90
N GLU A 367 23.38 24.84 -19.09
CA GLU A 367 23.07 25.50 -20.37
C GLU A 367 21.76 25.00 -21.03
N GLY A 368 21.06 24.04 -20.38
CA GLY A 368 19.82 23.46 -20.89
C GLY A 368 19.97 22.01 -21.34
N TRP A 369 19.12 21.59 -22.28
CA TRP A 369 19.15 20.25 -22.84
C TRP A 369 20.30 20.07 -23.81
N HIS A 370 21.04 18.98 -23.71
CA HIS A 370 22.13 18.62 -24.61
C HIS A 370 22.07 17.12 -24.93
N LEU A 371 22.65 16.79 -26.08
CA LEU A 371 22.80 15.42 -26.55
C LEU A 371 24.30 15.12 -26.63
N ASP A 372 24.74 14.23 -25.73
CA ASP A 372 26.13 13.79 -25.66
C ASP A 372 26.33 12.62 -26.62
N LEU A 373 27.24 12.79 -27.61
CA LEU A 373 27.61 11.78 -28.59
C LEU A 373 29.12 11.69 -28.73
N GLY A 374 29.65 10.55 -29.15
CA GLY A 374 31.09 10.35 -29.33
C GLY A 374 31.90 10.54 -28.04
N GLU A 375 32.86 11.47 -28.05
CA GLU A 375 33.73 11.72 -26.89
C GLU A 375 33.00 12.26 -25.66
N THR A 376 31.99 13.11 -25.86
CA THR A 376 31.18 13.63 -24.75
C THR A 376 30.37 12.51 -24.06
N LEU A 377 29.84 11.58 -24.84
CA LEU A 377 29.17 10.40 -24.30
C LEU A 377 30.15 9.52 -23.49
N ALA A 378 31.37 9.32 -24.00
CA ALA A 378 32.41 8.59 -23.29
C ALA A 378 32.79 9.25 -21.96
N ALA A 379 32.80 10.57 -21.90
CA ALA A 379 33.09 11.32 -20.67
C ALA A 379 31.98 11.24 -19.62
N VAL A 380 30.70 11.22 -20.02
CA VAL A 380 29.55 11.18 -19.08
C VAL A 380 29.10 9.75 -18.73
N SER A 381 29.46 8.77 -19.54
CA SER A 381 29.04 7.36 -19.35
C SER A 381 29.49 6.74 -18.04
N PRO A 382 30.66 7.05 -17.44
CA PRO A 382 31.06 6.52 -16.14
C PRO A 382 30.14 6.94 -14.98
N TRP A 383 29.43 8.06 -15.13
CA TRP A 383 28.48 8.59 -14.15
C TRP A 383 27.04 8.15 -14.41
N ARG A 384 26.62 8.16 -15.69
CA ARG A 384 25.25 7.80 -16.07
C ARG A 384 25.04 6.28 -16.17
N GLY A 385 26.06 5.55 -16.63
CA GLY A 385 26.00 4.10 -16.85
C GLY A 385 25.65 3.29 -15.62
N PRO A 386 26.39 3.41 -14.50
CA PRO A 386 26.08 2.67 -13.29
C PRO A 386 24.67 2.90 -12.78
N ARG A 387 24.19 4.14 -12.76
CA ARG A 387 22.83 4.49 -12.34
C ARG A 387 21.77 3.84 -13.24
N LEU A 388 21.94 3.95 -14.54
CA LEU A 388 21.03 3.40 -15.55
C LEU A 388 20.96 1.87 -15.44
N PHE A 389 22.10 1.18 -15.39
CA PHE A 389 22.12 -0.29 -15.32
C PHE A 389 21.65 -0.80 -13.96
N ALA A 390 21.90 -0.07 -12.87
CA ALA A 390 21.32 -0.39 -11.57
C ALA A 390 19.78 -0.25 -11.59
N ALA A 391 19.24 0.82 -12.20
CA ALA A 391 17.80 1.00 -12.39
C ALA A 391 17.20 -0.11 -13.27
N LEU A 392 17.84 -0.41 -14.40
CA LEU A 392 17.44 -1.48 -15.32
C LEU A 392 17.35 -2.84 -14.59
N GLY A 393 18.43 -3.22 -13.89
CA GLY A 393 18.52 -4.50 -13.17
C GLY A 393 17.49 -4.58 -12.03
N ALA A 394 17.35 -3.51 -11.24
CA ALA A 394 16.35 -3.46 -10.16
C ALA A 394 14.92 -3.57 -10.70
N GLY A 395 14.59 -2.82 -11.76
CA GLY A 395 13.27 -2.88 -12.39
C GLY A 395 12.94 -4.26 -12.96
N ALA A 396 13.88 -4.88 -13.64
CA ALA A 396 13.73 -6.24 -14.17
C ALA A 396 13.56 -7.27 -13.05
N ALA A 397 14.37 -7.21 -11.99
CA ALA A 397 14.27 -8.12 -10.84
C ALA A 397 12.92 -7.99 -10.11
N LEU A 398 12.45 -6.77 -9.86
CA LEU A 398 11.13 -6.52 -9.24
C LEU A 398 9.99 -7.03 -10.12
N ALA A 399 10.08 -6.86 -11.44
CA ALA A 399 9.08 -7.35 -12.37
C ALA A 399 9.03 -8.90 -12.41
N VAL A 400 10.18 -9.57 -12.36
CA VAL A 400 10.26 -11.04 -12.21
C VAL A 400 9.61 -11.46 -10.90
N ALA A 401 9.97 -10.84 -9.78
CA ALA A 401 9.37 -11.13 -8.48
C ALA A 401 7.84 -10.96 -8.50
N GLY A 402 7.36 -9.85 -9.06
CA GLY A 402 5.93 -9.58 -9.22
C GLY A 402 5.21 -10.62 -10.05
N SER A 403 5.79 -11.02 -11.20
CA SER A 403 5.23 -12.06 -12.07
C SER A 403 5.09 -13.40 -11.33
N LEU A 404 6.11 -13.78 -10.58
CA LEU A 404 6.12 -14.99 -9.76
C LEU A 404 5.04 -14.95 -8.68
N LEU A 405 4.91 -13.84 -7.95
CA LEU A 405 3.96 -13.71 -6.85
C LEU A 405 2.51 -13.66 -7.34
N GLN A 406 2.23 -12.95 -8.45
CA GLN A 406 0.89 -12.91 -9.05
C GLN A 406 0.42 -14.30 -9.49
N ARG A 407 1.32 -15.13 -10.05
CA ARG A 407 1.00 -16.51 -10.41
C ARG A 407 0.89 -17.43 -9.21
N LEU A 408 1.78 -17.27 -8.23
CA LEU A 408 1.77 -18.06 -7.00
C LEU A 408 0.46 -17.91 -6.23
N THR A 409 -0.03 -16.69 -6.13
CA THR A 409 -1.25 -16.34 -5.38
C THR A 409 -2.52 -16.36 -6.24
N ASN A 410 -2.37 -16.61 -7.54
CA ASN A 410 -3.44 -16.45 -8.53
C ASN A 410 -4.21 -15.12 -8.34
N ASN A 411 -3.46 -14.07 -7.98
CA ASN A 411 -3.99 -12.74 -7.69
C ASN A 411 -3.21 -11.69 -8.48
N PRO A 412 -3.84 -10.96 -9.39
CA PRO A 412 -3.18 -9.95 -10.22
C PRO A 412 -2.67 -8.74 -9.45
N PHE A 413 -3.06 -8.60 -8.18
CA PHE A 413 -2.61 -7.54 -7.27
C PHE A 413 -1.45 -7.94 -6.37
N ALA A 414 -1.04 -9.20 -6.39
CA ALA A 414 0.10 -9.62 -5.58
C ALA A 414 1.38 -8.96 -6.09
N SER A 415 2.07 -8.30 -5.18
CA SER A 415 3.36 -7.67 -5.44
C SER A 415 4.31 -7.92 -4.27
N PRO A 416 5.62 -7.77 -4.47
CA PRO A 416 6.60 -7.88 -3.39
C PRO A 416 6.31 -6.97 -2.21
N GLU A 417 5.84 -5.77 -2.47
CA GLU A 417 5.49 -4.75 -1.48
C GLU A 417 4.32 -5.22 -0.60
N LEU A 418 3.27 -5.77 -1.21
CA LEU A 418 2.10 -6.29 -0.49
C LEU A 418 2.42 -7.51 0.37
N LEU A 419 3.43 -8.30 0.00
CA LEU A 419 3.90 -9.42 0.82
C LEU A 419 4.89 -8.99 1.90
N GLY A 420 5.21 -7.70 2.01
CA GLY A 420 6.04 -7.14 3.07
C GLY A 420 7.53 -7.41 2.92
N LEU A 421 7.99 -7.94 1.78
CA LEU A 421 9.41 -8.25 1.57
C LEU A 421 10.26 -6.97 1.58
N GLY A 422 9.79 -5.90 0.92
CA GLY A 422 10.44 -4.59 0.94
C GLY A 422 10.45 -3.96 2.34
N ALA A 423 9.32 -4.04 3.05
CA ALA A 423 9.22 -3.54 4.42
C ALA A 423 10.14 -4.32 5.38
N GLY A 424 10.30 -5.63 5.17
CA GLY A 424 11.28 -6.45 5.90
C GLY A 424 12.71 -6.00 5.63
N ALA A 425 13.08 -5.70 4.39
CA ALA A 425 14.38 -5.16 4.03
C ALA A 425 14.64 -3.81 4.75
N THR A 426 13.65 -2.92 4.76
CA THR A 426 13.71 -1.65 5.50
C THR A 426 13.94 -1.87 6.99
N PHE A 427 13.19 -2.79 7.60
CA PHE A 427 13.34 -3.12 9.01
C PHE A 427 14.75 -3.66 9.34
N GLY A 428 15.32 -4.51 8.46
CA GLY A 428 16.69 -4.99 8.61
C GLY A 428 17.72 -3.86 8.60
N ILE A 429 17.57 -2.87 7.71
CA ILE A 429 18.44 -1.70 7.67
C ILE A 429 18.28 -0.82 8.91
N ILE A 430 17.05 -0.63 9.39
CA ILE A 430 16.80 0.10 10.64
C ILE A 430 17.55 -0.55 11.81
N LEU A 431 17.45 -1.86 11.94
CA LEU A 431 18.17 -2.58 12.99
C LEU A 431 19.67 -2.40 12.87
N LEU A 432 20.22 -2.43 11.66
CA LEU A 432 21.64 -2.15 11.43
C LEU A 432 22.02 -0.73 11.90
N MET A 433 21.24 0.28 11.52
CA MET A 433 21.48 1.68 11.90
C MET A 433 21.41 1.92 13.41
N LEU A 434 20.59 1.18 14.13
CA LEU A 434 20.47 1.29 15.59
C LEU A 434 21.63 0.59 16.32
N VAL A 435 22.19 -0.49 15.75
CA VAL A 435 23.23 -1.32 16.40
C VAL A 435 24.63 -0.87 16.02
N ALA A 436 24.85 -0.42 14.79
CA ALA A 436 26.15 -0.03 14.26
C ALA A 436 26.20 1.48 13.97
N ALA A 437 27.25 2.16 14.48
CA ALA A 437 27.49 3.57 14.18
C ALA A 437 28.05 3.76 12.77
N ASP A 438 28.94 2.86 12.36
CA ASP A 438 29.54 2.82 11.02
C ASP A 438 29.22 1.47 10.37
N TYR A 439 28.78 1.50 9.13
CA TYR A 439 28.46 0.30 8.34
C TYR A 439 28.74 0.53 6.86
N GLY A 440 29.30 -0.49 6.24
CA GLY A 440 29.61 -0.49 4.82
C GLY A 440 28.44 -0.96 3.94
N ARG A 441 28.74 -1.17 2.66
CA ARG A 441 27.74 -1.65 1.69
C ARG A 441 27.35 -3.10 1.91
N ALA A 442 28.35 -3.95 2.27
CA ALA A 442 28.11 -5.37 2.51
C ALA A 442 27.14 -5.59 3.68
N GLU A 443 27.35 -4.84 4.77
CA GLU A 443 26.49 -4.91 5.97
C GLU A 443 25.07 -4.45 5.65
N ARG A 444 24.91 -3.39 4.86
CA ARG A 444 23.57 -2.96 4.39
C ARG A 444 22.88 -4.02 3.55
N PHE A 445 23.63 -4.68 2.65
CA PHE A 445 23.08 -5.77 1.84
C PHE A 445 22.64 -6.94 2.73
N ILE A 446 23.49 -7.36 3.66
CA ILE A 446 23.17 -8.47 4.57
C ILE A 446 21.96 -8.11 5.45
N ALA A 447 21.86 -6.88 5.94
CA ALA A 447 20.76 -6.42 6.78
C ALA A 447 19.44 -6.39 5.99
N ALA A 448 19.44 -5.83 4.77
CA ALA A 448 18.25 -5.80 3.92
C ALA A 448 17.81 -7.21 3.50
N ALA A 449 18.74 -8.04 3.04
CA ALA A 449 18.46 -9.42 2.67
C ALA A 449 18.00 -10.25 3.87
N GLY A 450 18.61 -10.05 5.04
CA GLY A 450 18.23 -10.70 6.29
C GLY A 450 16.81 -10.30 6.74
N GLY A 451 16.46 -9.02 6.66
CA GLY A 451 15.13 -8.52 6.97
C GLY A 451 14.06 -9.05 6.02
N ALA A 452 14.31 -9.01 4.70
CA ALA A 452 13.41 -9.62 3.71
C ALA A 452 13.30 -11.14 3.92
N GLY A 453 14.41 -11.81 4.24
CA GLY A 453 14.47 -13.23 4.55
C GLY A 453 13.69 -13.60 5.82
N ALA A 454 13.71 -12.75 6.85
CA ALA A 454 12.92 -12.94 8.08
C ALA A 454 11.40 -12.88 7.79
N VAL A 455 10.96 -11.91 6.99
CA VAL A 455 9.56 -11.84 6.53
C VAL A 455 9.20 -13.06 5.69
N LEU A 456 10.08 -13.48 4.77
CA LEU A 456 9.89 -14.70 3.99
C LEU A 456 9.77 -15.93 4.90
N ALA A 457 10.67 -16.09 5.87
CA ALA A 457 10.63 -17.20 6.82
C ALA A 457 9.33 -17.22 7.63
N ALA A 458 8.86 -16.04 8.05
CA ALA A 458 7.56 -15.91 8.72
C ALA A 458 6.41 -16.34 7.81
N LEU A 459 6.37 -15.86 6.56
CA LEU A 459 5.36 -16.26 5.58
C LEU A 459 5.35 -17.77 5.33
N LEU A 460 6.53 -18.37 5.17
CA LEU A 460 6.66 -19.82 4.97
C LEU A 460 6.22 -20.61 6.21
N ALA A 461 6.55 -20.14 7.41
CA ALA A 461 6.15 -20.78 8.67
C ALA A 461 4.62 -20.73 8.85
N PHE A 462 3.99 -19.60 8.53
CA PHE A 462 2.52 -19.48 8.53
C PHE A 462 1.89 -20.36 7.45
N GLY A 463 2.44 -20.34 6.24
CA GLY A 463 1.93 -21.11 5.12
C GLY A 463 2.00 -22.62 5.34
N ARG A 464 3.07 -23.14 5.95
CA ARG A 464 3.22 -24.57 6.25
C ARG A 464 2.14 -25.08 7.19
N ARG A 465 1.74 -24.28 8.18
CA ARG A 465 0.72 -24.66 9.17
C ARG A 465 -0.70 -24.67 8.60
N ASP A 466 -1.00 -23.79 7.66
CA ASP A 466 -2.36 -23.54 7.18
C ASP A 466 -2.60 -24.04 5.73
N GLY A 467 -1.70 -24.83 5.17
CA GLY A 467 -1.83 -25.43 3.82
C GLY A 467 -1.67 -24.43 2.68
N PHE A 468 -0.99 -23.29 2.92
CA PHE A 468 -0.68 -22.27 1.91
C PHE A 468 -1.91 -21.75 1.15
N SER A 469 -3.01 -21.41 1.84
CA SER A 469 -4.10 -20.73 1.15
C SER A 469 -3.66 -19.34 0.70
N ASP A 470 -3.90 -19.03 -0.58
CA ASP A 470 -3.43 -17.81 -1.25
C ASP A 470 -3.86 -16.54 -0.51
N GLU A 471 -5.09 -16.52 -0.03
CA GLU A 471 -5.69 -15.38 0.67
C GLU A 471 -5.07 -15.13 2.06
N ARG A 472 -4.80 -16.21 2.81
CA ARG A 472 -4.16 -16.11 4.14
C ARG A 472 -2.70 -15.67 4.03
N MET A 473 -1.99 -16.13 2.99
CA MET A 473 -0.63 -15.72 2.72
C MET A 473 -0.55 -14.24 2.38
N LEU A 474 -1.51 -13.73 1.59
CA LEU A 474 -1.61 -12.30 1.27
C LEU A 474 -1.92 -11.47 2.52
N LEU A 475 -2.88 -11.90 3.35
CA LEU A 475 -3.19 -11.25 4.64
C LEU A 475 -2.00 -11.24 5.59
N ALA A 476 -1.25 -12.35 5.67
CA ALA A 476 -0.06 -12.43 6.48
C ALA A 476 1.05 -11.48 5.96
N GLY A 477 1.21 -11.40 4.64
CA GLY A 477 2.14 -10.46 4.01
C GLY A 477 1.80 -9.00 4.31
N ILE A 478 0.53 -8.62 4.13
CA ILE A 478 0.04 -7.28 4.45
C ILE A 478 0.25 -6.96 5.94
N ALA A 479 -0.05 -7.88 6.83
CA ALA A 479 0.17 -7.67 8.26
C ALA A 479 1.66 -7.45 8.59
N LEU A 480 2.56 -8.26 8.03
CA LEU A 480 4.00 -8.10 8.22
C LEU A 480 4.53 -6.79 7.61
N ALA A 481 4.07 -6.44 6.40
CA ALA A 481 4.40 -5.16 5.76
C ALA A 481 3.97 -3.98 6.62
N THR A 482 2.74 -4.02 7.10
CA THR A 482 2.16 -2.94 7.91
C THR A 482 2.85 -2.83 9.27
N PHE A 483 3.20 -3.96 9.90
CA PHE A 483 3.99 -3.97 11.12
C PHE A 483 5.35 -3.30 10.92
N SER A 484 6.10 -3.71 9.90
CA SER A 484 7.41 -3.13 9.59
C SER A 484 7.30 -1.63 9.27
N ALA A 485 6.30 -1.22 8.49
CA ALA A 485 6.05 0.19 8.19
C ALA A 485 5.70 0.99 9.45
N ALA A 486 4.90 0.42 10.36
CA ALA A 486 4.53 1.04 11.62
C ALA A 486 5.75 1.29 12.53
N VAL A 487 6.61 0.27 12.68
CA VAL A 487 7.86 0.42 13.45
C VAL A 487 8.78 1.45 12.81
N THR A 488 8.91 1.43 11.48
CA THR A 488 9.67 2.44 10.73
C THR A 488 9.15 3.85 11.01
N THR A 489 7.84 4.06 10.91
CA THR A 489 7.21 5.36 11.16
C THR A 489 7.42 5.80 12.61
N ALA A 490 7.24 4.91 13.58
CA ALA A 490 7.45 5.23 14.99
C ALA A 490 8.91 5.63 15.28
N LEU A 491 9.87 4.92 14.68
CA LEU A 491 11.29 5.22 14.85
C LEU A 491 11.69 6.51 14.13
N THR A 492 11.22 6.75 12.92
CA THR A 492 11.52 8.01 12.19
C THR A 492 10.88 9.22 12.87
N SER A 493 9.74 9.03 13.54
CA SER A 493 9.09 10.09 14.34
C SER A 493 9.81 10.38 15.66
N SER A 494 10.77 9.54 16.10
CA SER A 494 11.55 9.78 17.34
C SER A 494 12.49 10.98 17.25
N GLY A 495 12.75 11.48 16.03
CA GLY A 495 13.66 12.62 15.80
C GLY A 495 15.14 12.26 15.88
N ASP A 496 15.52 10.97 15.91
CA ASP A 496 16.92 10.55 15.89
C ASP A 496 17.58 10.93 14.56
N PRO A 497 18.65 11.76 14.56
CA PRO A 497 19.36 12.18 13.35
C PRO A 497 19.88 11.01 12.51
N ARG A 498 20.20 9.87 13.12
CA ARG A 498 20.69 8.67 12.43
C ARG A 498 19.66 8.12 11.45
N LEU A 499 18.38 8.30 11.75
CA LEU A 499 17.26 7.79 10.94
C LEU A 499 16.89 8.75 9.80
N MET A 500 17.41 9.98 9.75
CA MET A 500 17.20 10.90 8.62
C MET A 500 17.74 10.31 7.31
N GLY A 501 18.87 9.61 7.34
CA GLY A 501 19.41 8.89 6.18
C GLY A 501 18.48 7.79 5.64
N LEU A 502 17.62 7.22 6.51
CA LEU A 502 16.65 6.19 6.14
C LEU A 502 15.55 6.75 5.23
N ILE A 503 15.06 7.95 5.50
CA ILE A 503 14.01 8.60 4.68
C ILE A 503 14.50 8.79 3.25
N VAL A 504 15.75 9.26 3.09
CA VAL A 504 16.39 9.42 1.78
C VAL A 504 16.58 8.07 1.10
N TRP A 505 17.00 7.05 1.83
CA TRP A 505 17.16 5.70 1.28
C TRP A 505 15.81 5.09 0.87
N MET A 506 14.79 5.22 1.71
CA MET A 506 13.43 4.72 1.42
C MET A 506 12.81 5.35 0.17
N SER A 507 13.19 6.58 -0.17
CA SER A 507 12.70 7.22 -1.39
C SER A 507 13.20 6.57 -2.68
N GLY A 508 14.24 5.73 -2.59
CA GLY A 508 14.71 4.90 -3.72
C GLY A 508 15.53 5.67 -4.74
N SER A 509 16.65 6.25 -4.32
CA SER A 509 17.52 7.02 -5.19
C SER A 509 18.65 6.18 -5.78
N THR A 510 18.78 6.21 -7.11
CA THR A 510 19.90 5.65 -7.86
C THR A 510 21.15 6.53 -7.86
N TYR A 511 21.10 7.71 -7.24
CA TYR A 511 22.15 8.73 -7.28
C TYR A 511 23.55 8.21 -6.86
N ARG A 512 23.61 7.32 -5.85
CA ARG A 512 24.84 6.76 -5.34
C ARG A 512 25.19 5.38 -5.89
N ALA A 513 24.52 4.93 -6.95
CA ALA A 513 24.78 3.62 -7.52
C ALA A 513 26.14 3.59 -8.24
N GLU A 514 26.94 2.57 -7.92
CA GLU A 514 28.24 2.31 -8.53
C GLU A 514 28.17 1.17 -9.54
N ALA A 515 29.25 0.96 -10.29
CA ALA A 515 29.34 -0.13 -11.27
C ALA A 515 29.16 -1.52 -10.64
N SER A 516 29.60 -1.70 -9.40
CA SER A 516 29.37 -2.92 -8.62
C SER A 516 27.90 -3.19 -8.34
N ASP A 517 27.13 -2.13 -8.01
CA ASP A 517 25.70 -2.22 -7.76
C ASP A 517 24.95 -2.57 -9.06
N ALA A 518 25.33 -1.92 -10.16
CA ALA A 518 24.78 -2.21 -11.48
C ALA A 518 25.03 -3.66 -11.90
N ALA A 519 26.26 -4.15 -11.75
CA ALA A 519 26.62 -5.53 -12.08
C ALA A 519 25.85 -6.54 -11.19
N LEU A 520 25.73 -6.28 -9.90
CA LEU A 520 24.99 -7.13 -8.96
C LEU A 520 23.50 -7.20 -9.34
N LEU A 521 22.86 -6.06 -9.60
CA LEU A 521 21.42 -6.01 -9.91
C LEU A 521 21.10 -6.60 -11.29
N CYS A 522 21.90 -6.30 -12.32
CA CYS A 522 21.76 -6.93 -13.62
C CYS A 522 22.00 -8.44 -13.55
N GLY A 523 23.04 -8.87 -12.82
CA GLY A 523 23.31 -10.29 -12.58
C GLY A 523 22.17 -10.99 -11.83
N LEU A 524 21.63 -10.35 -10.80
CA LEU A 524 20.48 -10.86 -10.04
C LEU A 524 19.21 -10.96 -10.93
N ALA A 525 18.94 -9.95 -11.74
CA ALA A 525 17.80 -9.94 -12.66
C ALA A 525 17.91 -11.07 -13.69
N LEU A 526 19.09 -11.23 -14.31
CA LEU A 526 19.35 -12.31 -15.27
C LEU A 526 19.26 -13.70 -14.62
N LEU A 527 19.84 -13.87 -13.43
CA LEU A 527 19.79 -15.12 -12.68
C LEU A 527 18.35 -15.50 -12.31
N THR A 528 17.59 -14.57 -11.74
CA THR A 528 16.20 -14.81 -11.32
C THR A 528 15.30 -15.06 -12.52
N LEU A 529 15.50 -14.36 -13.64
CA LEU A 529 14.80 -14.60 -14.89
C LEU A 529 15.14 -16.00 -15.44
N ALA A 530 16.41 -16.35 -15.52
CA ALA A 530 16.85 -17.67 -16.03
C ALA A 530 16.27 -18.81 -15.19
N ILE A 531 16.35 -18.72 -13.85
CA ILE A 531 15.74 -19.72 -12.96
C ILE A 531 14.24 -19.80 -13.20
N THR A 532 13.56 -18.65 -13.35
CA THR A 532 12.11 -18.61 -13.59
C THR A 532 11.72 -19.28 -14.90
N LEU A 533 12.52 -19.11 -15.96
CA LEU A 533 12.31 -19.77 -17.24
C LEU A 533 12.49 -21.29 -17.12
N LEU A 534 13.44 -21.76 -16.33
CA LEU A 534 13.62 -23.20 -16.03
C LEU A 534 12.43 -23.78 -15.25
N LEU A 535 11.76 -22.96 -14.44
CA LEU A 535 10.57 -23.33 -13.66
C LEU A 535 9.25 -23.16 -14.42
N ASP A 536 9.25 -22.89 -15.73
CA ASP A 536 8.05 -22.61 -16.54
C ASP A 536 6.97 -23.70 -16.38
N ARG A 537 7.38 -24.99 -16.31
CA ARG A 537 6.45 -26.11 -16.07
C ARG A 537 5.73 -25.98 -14.72
N TRP A 538 6.43 -25.58 -13.66
CA TRP A 538 5.81 -25.38 -12.34
C TRP A 538 4.82 -24.21 -12.36
N LEU A 539 5.19 -23.13 -13.04
CA LEU A 539 4.35 -21.94 -13.14
C LEU A 539 3.07 -22.16 -13.94
N ARG A 540 3.06 -23.12 -14.88
CA ARG A 540 1.84 -23.57 -15.60
C ARG A 540 0.94 -24.43 -14.73
N LEU A 541 1.50 -25.27 -13.86
CA LEU A 541 0.74 -26.19 -13.04
C LEU A 541 0.20 -25.56 -11.74
N LEU A 542 0.89 -24.58 -11.17
CA LEU A 542 0.52 -23.93 -9.91
C LEU A 542 -0.92 -23.41 -9.85
N PRO A 543 -1.46 -22.71 -10.89
CA PRO A 543 -2.83 -22.21 -10.86
C PRO A 543 -3.91 -23.30 -10.80
N LEU A 544 -3.57 -24.56 -11.11
CA LEU A 544 -4.49 -25.70 -11.04
C LEU A 544 -4.76 -26.17 -9.61
N GLY A 545 -4.09 -25.57 -8.60
CA GLY A 545 -4.34 -25.84 -7.18
C GLY A 545 -4.16 -27.32 -6.81
N GLY A 546 -5.18 -27.93 -6.20
CA GLY A 546 -5.13 -29.32 -5.75
C GLY A 546 -4.84 -30.34 -6.87
N SER A 547 -5.31 -30.08 -8.09
CA SER A 547 -5.10 -30.95 -9.26
C SER A 547 -3.63 -31.01 -9.70
N ALA A 548 -2.82 -30.00 -9.38
CA ALA A 548 -1.39 -29.99 -9.69
C ALA A 548 -0.63 -31.11 -8.96
N ARG A 549 -1.11 -31.53 -7.77
CA ARG A 549 -0.50 -32.68 -7.04
C ARG A 549 -0.67 -33.99 -7.80
N ALA A 550 -1.83 -34.19 -8.43
CA ALA A 550 -2.08 -35.38 -9.24
C ALA A 550 -1.17 -35.41 -10.48
N LEU A 551 -0.69 -34.24 -10.95
CA LEU A 551 0.29 -34.10 -12.05
C LEU A 551 1.76 -34.16 -11.57
N GLY A 552 2.01 -34.52 -10.30
CA GLY A 552 3.34 -34.74 -9.73
C GLY A 552 4.02 -33.44 -9.21
N LEU A 553 3.30 -32.33 -9.04
CA LEU A 553 3.88 -31.11 -8.48
C LEU A 553 3.85 -31.14 -6.93
N ASP A 554 5.04 -31.10 -6.31
CA ASP A 554 5.14 -30.81 -4.87
C ASP A 554 4.85 -29.32 -4.63
N HIS A 555 3.63 -29.05 -4.18
CA HIS A 555 3.13 -27.69 -3.95
C HIS A 555 3.96 -26.93 -2.92
N SER A 556 4.44 -27.60 -1.88
CA SER A 556 5.22 -26.96 -0.80
C SER A 556 6.60 -26.54 -1.30
N ARG A 557 7.28 -27.42 -2.03
CA ARG A 557 8.59 -27.13 -2.62
C ARG A 557 8.49 -26.02 -3.67
N ALA A 558 7.54 -26.14 -4.60
CA ALA A 558 7.35 -25.16 -5.67
C ALA A 558 7.08 -23.76 -5.09
N ARG A 559 6.17 -23.64 -4.11
CA ARG A 559 5.86 -22.36 -3.45
C ARG A 559 7.05 -21.81 -2.68
N GLY A 560 7.75 -22.65 -1.92
CA GLY A 560 8.96 -22.25 -1.20
C GLY A 560 10.04 -21.68 -2.12
N THR A 561 10.33 -22.38 -3.22
CA THR A 561 11.32 -21.94 -4.21
C THR A 561 10.94 -20.61 -4.86
N ILE A 562 9.68 -20.46 -5.30
CA ILE A 562 9.19 -19.23 -5.92
C ILE A 562 9.26 -18.06 -4.97
N LEU A 563 8.85 -18.23 -3.71
CA LEU A 563 8.93 -17.19 -2.69
C LEU A 563 10.38 -16.79 -2.39
N THR A 564 11.30 -17.76 -2.39
CA THR A 564 12.73 -17.48 -2.18
C THR A 564 13.30 -16.66 -3.34
N ILE A 565 13.00 -17.01 -4.59
CA ILE A 565 13.42 -16.24 -5.77
C ILE A 565 12.85 -14.82 -5.70
N ALA A 566 11.56 -14.69 -5.41
CA ALA A 566 10.92 -13.39 -5.29
C ALA A 566 11.53 -12.54 -4.16
N ALA A 567 11.86 -13.14 -3.02
CA ALA A 567 12.48 -12.44 -1.90
C ALA A 567 13.90 -11.98 -2.23
N LEU A 568 14.70 -12.81 -2.88
CA LEU A 568 16.06 -12.44 -3.32
C LEU A 568 16.02 -11.29 -4.34
N ALA A 569 15.14 -11.40 -5.35
CA ALA A 569 14.95 -10.35 -6.35
C ALA A 569 14.50 -9.02 -5.72
N THR A 570 13.54 -9.09 -4.78
CA THR A 570 13.02 -7.90 -4.10
C THR A 570 14.04 -7.29 -3.13
N GLY A 571 14.69 -8.11 -2.31
CA GLY A 571 15.68 -7.66 -1.34
C GLY A 571 16.88 -6.98 -2.03
N GLY A 572 17.39 -7.58 -3.13
CA GLY A 572 18.45 -6.99 -3.92
C GLY A 572 18.04 -5.66 -4.57
N ALA A 573 16.86 -5.61 -5.19
CA ALA A 573 16.36 -4.38 -5.81
C ALA A 573 16.08 -3.26 -4.80
N ALA A 574 15.55 -3.60 -3.61
CA ALA A 574 15.22 -2.64 -2.56
C ALA A 574 16.45 -1.88 -2.03
N LEU A 575 17.65 -2.45 -2.15
CA LEU A 575 18.89 -1.78 -1.74
C LEU A 575 19.15 -0.47 -2.46
N ILE A 576 18.83 -0.42 -3.75
CA ILE A 576 19.12 0.73 -4.62
C ILE A 576 17.86 1.55 -4.88
N VAL A 577 16.73 0.87 -5.16
CA VAL A 577 15.48 1.53 -5.60
C VAL A 577 14.54 1.79 -4.42
N GLY A 578 14.90 1.34 -3.22
CA GLY A 578 14.02 1.41 -2.06
C GLY A 578 12.81 0.47 -2.15
N PRO A 579 11.98 0.44 -1.10
CA PRO A 579 10.87 -0.53 -1.00
C PRO A 579 9.60 -0.14 -1.78
N PHE A 580 9.53 1.04 -2.41
CA PHE A 580 8.27 1.64 -2.91
C PHE A 580 8.16 1.77 -4.45
N SER A 581 8.78 0.90 -5.23
CA SER A 581 8.83 1.11 -6.69
C SER A 581 7.56 0.72 -7.46
N PHE A 582 6.69 -0.12 -6.94
CA PHE A 582 5.49 -0.68 -7.58
C PHE A 582 5.68 -1.29 -8.98
N VAL A 583 6.89 -1.37 -9.47
CA VAL A 583 7.24 -1.98 -10.77
C VAL A 583 6.83 -3.45 -10.78
N GLY A 584 6.99 -4.15 -9.65
CA GLY A 584 6.58 -5.53 -9.48
C GLY A 584 5.07 -5.77 -9.66
N LEU A 585 4.25 -4.76 -9.43
CA LEU A 585 2.81 -4.82 -9.70
C LEU A 585 2.49 -4.52 -11.16
N LEU A 586 3.07 -3.43 -11.70
CA LEU A 586 2.69 -2.84 -12.98
C LEU A 586 3.21 -3.64 -14.17
N ALA A 587 4.48 -4.02 -14.15
CA ALA A 587 5.15 -4.64 -15.31
C ALA A 587 4.53 -6.00 -15.73
N PRO A 588 4.22 -6.95 -14.84
CA PRO A 588 3.55 -8.20 -15.22
C PRO A 588 2.13 -7.95 -15.76
N ARG A 589 1.46 -6.93 -15.25
CA ARG A 589 0.13 -6.55 -15.72
C ARG A 589 0.18 -6.01 -17.13
N ILE A 590 1.12 -5.11 -17.43
CA ILE A 590 1.34 -4.59 -18.77
C ILE A 590 1.70 -5.74 -19.72
N ALA A 591 2.58 -6.67 -19.33
CA ALA A 591 2.95 -7.83 -20.14
C ALA A 591 1.73 -8.69 -20.53
N ARG A 592 0.81 -8.93 -19.58
CA ARG A 592 -0.44 -9.67 -19.86
C ARG A 592 -1.38 -8.93 -20.80
N LEU A 593 -1.51 -7.61 -20.63
CA LEU A 593 -2.32 -6.77 -21.50
C LEU A 593 -1.75 -6.69 -22.92
N LEU A 594 -0.42 -6.83 -23.07
CA LEU A 594 0.27 -7.01 -24.37
C LEU A 594 0.10 -8.40 -24.97
N GLY A 595 -0.70 -9.29 -24.36
CA GLY A 595 -1.04 -10.60 -24.91
C GLY A 595 -0.13 -11.75 -24.49
N MET A 596 0.81 -11.54 -23.57
CA MET A 596 1.70 -12.60 -23.07
C MET A 596 0.95 -13.56 -22.14
N ARG A 597 0.64 -14.78 -22.62
CA ARG A 597 -0.12 -15.79 -21.86
C ARG A 597 0.76 -16.88 -21.25
N ASN A 598 1.87 -17.22 -21.92
CA ASN A 598 2.82 -18.21 -21.42
C ASN A 598 3.63 -17.63 -20.24
N PRO A 599 3.83 -18.38 -19.14
CA PRO A 599 4.55 -17.89 -17.96
C PRO A 599 5.94 -17.33 -18.27
N GLY A 600 6.72 -18.07 -19.06
CA GLY A 600 8.06 -17.65 -19.46
C GLY A 600 8.05 -16.35 -20.28
N CYS A 601 7.19 -16.27 -21.31
CA CYS A 601 7.05 -15.06 -22.13
C CYS A 601 6.54 -13.87 -21.32
N GLU A 602 5.56 -14.09 -20.43
CA GLU A 602 5.03 -13.05 -19.55
C GLU A 602 6.12 -12.51 -18.62
N THR A 603 6.90 -13.39 -17.99
CA THR A 603 7.96 -12.95 -17.07
C THR A 603 9.10 -12.25 -17.82
N ALA A 604 9.50 -12.73 -19.00
CA ALA A 604 10.51 -12.08 -19.83
C ALA A 604 10.04 -10.70 -20.29
N MET A 605 8.80 -10.58 -20.79
CA MET A 605 8.22 -9.30 -21.18
C MET A 605 8.09 -8.37 -19.96
N ALA A 606 7.68 -8.88 -18.81
CA ALA A 606 7.59 -8.10 -17.58
C ALA A 606 8.96 -7.55 -17.17
N ALA A 607 10.03 -8.34 -17.28
CA ALA A 607 11.41 -7.90 -17.01
C ALA A 607 11.83 -6.76 -17.94
N ILE A 608 11.53 -6.85 -19.24
CA ILE A 608 11.80 -5.80 -20.23
C ILE A 608 11.01 -4.52 -19.87
N VAL A 609 9.73 -4.64 -19.61
CA VAL A 609 8.86 -3.50 -19.25
C VAL A 609 9.29 -2.88 -17.93
N GLY A 610 9.57 -3.68 -16.90
CA GLY A 610 9.98 -3.20 -15.59
C GLY A 610 11.34 -2.50 -15.63
N GLY A 611 12.30 -3.07 -16.37
CA GLY A 611 13.58 -2.42 -16.63
C GLY A 611 13.39 -1.09 -17.36
N GLY A 612 12.55 -1.04 -18.41
CA GLY A 612 12.23 0.16 -19.16
C GLY A 612 11.57 1.26 -18.31
N ILE A 613 10.59 0.91 -17.46
CA ILE A 613 9.96 1.85 -16.51
C ILE A 613 11.03 2.48 -15.61
N MET A 614 11.95 1.68 -15.05
CA MET A 614 12.99 2.19 -14.17
C MET A 614 14.05 3.01 -14.88
N VAL A 615 14.42 2.66 -16.11
CA VAL A 615 15.32 3.47 -16.95
C VAL A 615 14.73 4.85 -17.21
N VAL A 616 13.45 4.91 -17.61
CA VAL A 616 12.75 6.19 -17.84
C VAL A 616 12.61 6.98 -16.54
N ALA A 617 12.29 6.29 -15.42
CA ALA A 617 12.18 6.93 -14.11
C ALA A 617 13.52 7.53 -13.64
N ASP A 618 14.64 6.83 -13.81
CA ASP A 618 15.97 7.34 -13.51
C ASP A 618 16.33 8.53 -14.42
N TRP A 619 16.06 8.43 -15.73
CA TRP A 619 16.31 9.51 -16.68
C TRP A 619 15.51 10.77 -16.35
N LEU A 620 14.21 10.64 -16.06
CA LEU A 620 13.37 11.75 -15.62
C LEU A 620 13.86 12.32 -14.28
N GLY A 621 14.25 11.46 -13.34
CA GLY A 621 14.76 11.87 -12.03
C GLY A 621 15.96 12.80 -12.11
N ARG A 622 16.85 12.55 -13.07
CA ARG A 622 18.05 13.37 -13.30
C ARG A 622 17.78 14.67 -14.04
N ASN A 623 16.77 14.72 -14.90
CA ASN A 623 16.61 15.79 -15.87
C ASN A 623 15.41 16.72 -15.62
N LEU A 624 14.35 16.23 -14.94
CA LEU A 624 13.08 16.96 -14.84
C LEU A 624 13.23 18.27 -14.07
N LEU A 625 13.90 18.23 -12.92
CA LEU A 625 14.05 19.37 -12.02
C LEU A 625 15.52 19.72 -11.75
N PHE A 626 16.39 19.56 -12.76
CA PHE A 626 17.81 19.92 -12.64
C PHE A 626 17.97 21.29 -11.95
N PRO A 627 18.86 21.45 -10.95
CA PRO A 627 19.91 20.51 -10.51
C PRO A 627 19.47 19.50 -9.44
N TYR A 628 18.20 19.44 -9.06
CA TYR A 628 17.70 18.52 -8.04
C TYR A 628 17.41 17.14 -8.63
N ASP A 629 17.92 16.10 -7.99
CA ASP A 629 17.65 14.71 -8.34
C ASP A 629 16.37 14.22 -7.67
N ILE A 630 15.42 13.71 -8.45
CA ILE A 630 14.22 13.04 -7.93
C ILE A 630 14.48 11.54 -7.86
N PRO A 631 14.18 10.88 -6.73
CA PRO A 631 14.37 9.43 -6.58
C PRO A 631 13.60 8.62 -7.63
N ALA A 632 14.33 7.73 -8.33
CA ALA A 632 13.76 6.92 -9.41
C ALA A 632 12.64 5.97 -8.92
N GLY A 633 12.71 5.49 -7.67
CA GLY A 633 11.67 4.64 -7.07
C GLY A 633 10.30 5.32 -7.02
N LEU A 634 10.25 6.61 -6.66
CA LEU A 634 9.01 7.40 -6.63
C LEU A 634 8.49 7.68 -8.04
N LEU A 635 9.39 8.00 -8.98
CA LEU A 635 9.02 8.27 -10.37
C LEU A 635 8.54 7.03 -11.11
N ALA A 636 8.97 5.83 -10.71
CA ALA A 636 8.57 4.59 -11.36
C ALA A 636 7.05 4.38 -11.37
N ALA A 637 6.36 4.77 -10.28
CA ALA A 637 4.89 4.72 -10.22
C ALA A 637 4.24 5.75 -11.17
N LEU A 638 4.83 6.95 -11.28
CA LEU A 638 4.34 8.01 -12.19
C LEU A 638 4.57 7.64 -13.66
N VAL A 639 5.66 6.94 -13.98
CA VAL A 639 6.00 6.49 -15.34
C VAL A 639 5.17 5.27 -15.73
N GLY A 640 5.02 4.28 -14.84
CA GLY A 640 4.30 3.03 -15.10
C GLY A 640 2.78 3.16 -15.08
N GLY A 641 2.26 4.15 -14.35
CA GLY A 641 0.82 4.37 -14.18
C GLY A 641 0.08 4.71 -15.48
N PRO A 642 0.49 5.72 -16.25
CA PRO A 642 -0.20 6.10 -17.48
C PRO A 642 -0.32 4.99 -18.53
N PRO A 643 0.74 4.23 -18.87
CA PRO A 643 0.61 3.08 -19.76
C PRO A 643 -0.41 2.06 -19.28
N LEU A 644 -0.41 1.76 -17.98
CA LEU A 644 -1.38 0.83 -17.41
C LEU A 644 -2.81 1.38 -17.48
N ALA A 645 -3.03 2.65 -17.13
CA ALA A 645 -4.34 3.29 -17.25
C ALA A 645 -4.84 3.26 -18.70
N PHE A 646 -3.99 3.60 -19.65
CA PHE A 646 -4.29 3.57 -21.08
C PHE A 646 -4.69 2.16 -21.54
N LEU A 647 -3.91 1.15 -21.18
CA LEU A 647 -4.22 -0.25 -21.53
C LEU A 647 -5.52 -0.75 -20.88
N ILE A 648 -5.83 -0.33 -19.64
CA ILE A 648 -7.11 -0.66 -19.00
C ILE A 648 -8.28 -0.01 -19.74
N LEU A 649 -8.12 1.25 -20.16
CA LEU A 649 -9.16 1.99 -20.88
C LEU A 649 -9.43 1.42 -22.28
N LEU A 650 -8.39 0.89 -22.95
CA LEU A 650 -8.50 0.28 -24.27
C LEU A 650 -9.06 -1.15 -24.23
N ASN A 651 -8.89 -1.85 -23.12
CA ASN A 651 -9.37 -3.22 -22.98
C ASN A 651 -10.90 -3.23 -22.89
N LYS A 652 -11.57 -3.39 -24.05
CA LYS A 652 -13.02 -3.52 -24.12
C LYS A 652 -13.43 -4.78 -23.33
N ALA A 653 -14.33 -4.62 -22.35
CA ALA A 653 -14.97 -5.77 -21.74
C ALA A 653 -15.58 -6.64 -22.86
N PRO A 654 -15.37 -7.96 -22.87
CA PRO A 654 -16.01 -8.80 -23.88
C PRO A 654 -17.51 -8.59 -23.82
N HIS A 655 -18.10 -8.25 -24.96
CA HIS A 655 -19.54 -8.21 -25.12
C HIS A 655 -20.07 -9.61 -24.82
N ARG A 656 -20.73 -9.81 -23.69
CA ARG A 656 -21.68 -10.87 -23.41
C ARG A 656 -23.04 -10.27 -23.13
#